data_cf83820124a3561a0761125f29adecb2
#
_entry.id   cf83820124a3561a0761125f29adecb2
#
_cell.length_a   1.000
_cell.length_b   1.000
_cell.length_c   1.000
_cell.angle_alpha   90.00
_cell.angle_beta   90.00
_cell.angle_gamma   90.00
#
_symmetry.space_group_name_H-M   'P 1'
#
loop_
_entity.id
_entity.type
_entity.pdbx_description
1 polymer ?
#
loop_
_entity_poly.entity_id
_entity_poly.type
_entity_poly.pdbx_seq_one_letter_code
_entity_poly.pdbx_strand_id
1 'polypeptide(L)'
;MELAAERARSAERYRRLDAERAEARRRLDAVLADHTDLPWQREVAARTLTDRLAGLTAADSGLCFGRTDHVDGGTTYVGRTGLADDEQGTLLVDWRAPAARPFYTATGARPEGVTRRRHFHGRGRVLEEFHDDELGADRSSLLRALAAPRDGEMRDIVATIQAEQDEVIRLGHRGVLVVEGGPGTGKTAVALHRTAYLLYAHRDRLSRSGVLLVGPNPLFLRHVGRVLPSLGENDVVFATPGELFPGVVAVAEDEPEVRGLKGGLGVLDVLREAVADRQELPDDPLPVELEDVTVPVTAAVAEVARTRTRELGLRHNAARSAFHRHLAEALVEPAVALIGFDWPELVADVRRELRAHPAVRAAADRLWPELTPQRLLADFYGGRCLALGYPELHRERGDAWTVSDVPLLDEAAELLGDDGSATRAARARRRADVEYAQGVLHVIDTDAELHEEELRAVDLVHAEWLADRHETRDHRSLAERAEVDREWVYGHVVVDEAQELSEMDWRVLMRRCPSRSMTIVGDRAQRQSECGTADWGRALGPYVADRWVHRTLTVNYRSTEEIMTLAAESLAEADPTAVPPTSVRHGEEPWFATVAEAGELESLIAEARPQDGTFAVITPDGPLTPKRAKGVEFDDVLVIDPHRMTPAERYVALTRATRRLGVVRIGGGGRGGGEVMGER
;
A
#
# COMPACT_ATOMS: atom_id res chain seq x y z
N MET A 1 -37.47 -13.13 29.39
CA MET A 1 -36.78 -14.39 29.66
C MET A 1 -35.65 -14.64 28.61
N GLU A 2 -35.93 -14.55 27.33
CA GLU A 2 -34.93 -14.83 26.29
C GLU A 2 -33.67 -13.92 26.34
N LEU A 3 -33.82 -12.59 26.53
CA LEU A 3 -32.70 -11.68 26.65
C LEU A 3 -31.80 -12.02 27.85
N ALA A 4 -32.37 -12.44 28.97
CA ALA A 4 -31.59 -12.84 30.12
C ALA A 4 -30.78 -14.13 29.85
N ALA A 5 -31.39 -15.08 29.11
CA ALA A 5 -30.71 -16.30 28.68
C ALA A 5 -29.53 -15.99 27.70
N GLU A 6 -29.74 -15.10 26.74
CA GLU A 6 -28.68 -14.69 25.81
C GLU A 6 -27.56 -13.89 26.52
N ARG A 7 -27.90 -13.05 27.50
CA ARG A 7 -26.90 -12.37 28.35
C ARG A 7 -26.05 -13.36 29.16
N ALA A 8 -26.65 -14.42 29.71
CA ALA A 8 -25.92 -15.45 30.42
C ALA A 8 -24.93 -16.21 29.51
N ARG A 9 -25.40 -16.58 28.29
CA ARG A 9 -24.55 -17.22 27.28
C ARG A 9 -23.45 -16.29 26.77
N SER A 10 -23.72 -15.00 26.60
CA SER A 10 -22.72 -13.99 26.25
C SER A 10 -21.65 -13.88 27.33
N ALA A 11 -22.05 -13.80 28.60
CA ALA A 11 -21.15 -13.76 29.74
C ALA A 11 -20.23 -15.00 29.83
N GLU A 12 -20.75 -16.16 29.47
CA GLU A 12 -19.97 -17.42 29.40
C GLU A 12 -18.88 -17.33 28.31
N ARG A 13 -19.20 -16.82 27.11
CA ARG A 13 -18.24 -16.61 26.03
C ARG A 13 -17.14 -15.62 26.41
N TYR A 14 -17.48 -14.53 27.09
CA TYR A 14 -16.49 -13.58 27.62
C TYR A 14 -15.59 -14.21 28.70
N ARG A 15 -16.14 -15.06 29.58
CA ARG A 15 -15.29 -15.80 30.53
C ARG A 15 -14.32 -16.72 29.82
N ARG A 16 -14.77 -17.40 28.76
CA ARG A 16 -13.90 -18.25 27.94
C ARG A 16 -12.82 -17.43 27.21
N LEU A 17 -13.17 -16.29 26.63
CA LEU A 17 -12.23 -15.35 26.02
C LEU A 17 -11.14 -14.92 27.00
N ASP A 18 -11.54 -14.55 28.22
CA ASP A 18 -10.61 -14.13 29.28
C ASP A 18 -9.69 -15.29 29.70
N ALA A 19 -10.22 -16.50 29.77
CA ALA A 19 -9.43 -17.72 30.07
C ALA A 19 -8.39 -18.00 28.98
N GLU A 20 -8.78 -17.92 27.70
CA GLU A 20 -7.84 -18.10 26.56
C GLU A 20 -6.79 -16.99 26.51
N ARG A 21 -7.16 -15.75 26.81
CA ARG A 21 -6.18 -14.64 26.94
C ARG A 21 -5.16 -14.90 28.06
N ALA A 22 -5.65 -15.31 29.22
CA ALA A 22 -4.78 -15.60 30.35
C ALA A 22 -3.84 -16.78 30.03
N GLU A 23 -4.32 -17.78 29.34
CA GLU A 23 -3.51 -18.92 28.90
C GLU A 23 -2.47 -18.51 27.85
N ALA A 24 -2.87 -17.76 26.83
CA ALA A 24 -1.95 -17.26 25.81
C ALA A 24 -0.85 -16.37 26.44
N ARG A 25 -1.23 -15.54 27.43
CA ARG A 25 -0.27 -14.71 28.17
C ARG A 25 0.73 -15.56 28.95
N ARG A 26 0.24 -16.54 29.73
CA ARG A 26 1.13 -17.45 30.48
C ARG A 26 2.10 -18.19 29.55
N ARG A 27 1.63 -18.66 28.39
CA ARG A 27 2.48 -19.33 27.41
C ARG A 27 3.51 -18.39 26.81
N LEU A 28 3.12 -17.15 26.52
CA LEU A 28 4.06 -16.12 26.03
C LEU A 28 5.15 -15.83 27.07
N ASP A 29 4.75 -15.62 28.33
CA ASP A 29 5.67 -15.34 29.42
C ASP A 29 6.63 -16.54 29.64
N ALA A 30 6.13 -17.78 29.53
CA ALA A 30 6.93 -19.00 29.60
C ALA A 30 7.94 -19.11 28.44
N VAL A 31 7.51 -18.84 27.20
CA VAL A 31 8.39 -18.86 26.01
C VAL A 31 9.47 -17.78 26.11
N LEU A 32 9.15 -16.60 26.65
CA LEU A 32 10.12 -15.51 26.83
C LEU A 32 11.13 -15.83 27.95
N ALA A 33 10.72 -16.57 28.99
CA ALA A 33 11.57 -16.98 30.10
C ALA A 33 12.41 -18.23 29.80
N ASP A 34 12.04 -19.00 28.79
CA ASP A 34 12.77 -20.23 28.42
C ASP A 34 14.00 -19.88 27.58
N HIS A 35 15.18 -20.22 28.13
CA HIS A 35 16.47 -20.02 27.47
C HIS A 35 17.02 -21.33 26.88
N THR A 36 16.31 -22.47 27.01
CA THR A 36 16.74 -23.77 26.53
C THR A 36 16.44 -24.02 25.06
N ASP A 37 15.38 -23.40 24.55
CA ASP A 37 15.00 -23.48 23.14
C ASP A 37 15.95 -22.66 22.26
N LEU A 38 16.09 -23.11 21.01
CA LEU A 38 16.81 -22.33 19.99
C LEU A 38 16.16 -20.94 19.83
N PRO A 39 16.94 -19.84 19.81
CA PRO A 39 16.41 -18.47 19.78
C PRO A 39 15.34 -18.25 18.71
N TRP A 40 15.47 -18.87 17.52
CA TRP A 40 14.51 -18.73 16.44
C TRP A 40 13.15 -19.43 16.72
N GLN A 41 13.16 -20.58 17.43
CA GLN A 41 11.93 -21.30 17.81
C GLN A 41 11.15 -20.47 18.82
N ARG A 42 11.87 -19.91 19.80
CA ARG A 42 11.30 -19.02 20.81
C ARG A 42 10.68 -17.76 20.19
N GLU A 43 11.35 -17.14 19.22
CA GLU A 43 10.84 -15.96 18.54
C GLU A 43 9.58 -16.25 17.73
N VAL A 44 9.55 -17.34 16.96
CA VAL A 44 8.37 -17.77 16.21
C VAL A 44 7.20 -18.08 17.16
N ALA A 45 7.47 -18.78 18.26
CA ALA A 45 6.45 -19.08 19.27
C ALA A 45 5.94 -17.82 19.96
N ALA A 46 6.84 -16.90 20.35
CA ALA A 46 6.47 -15.62 20.97
C ALA A 46 5.63 -14.76 20.02
N ARG A 47 6.02 -14.66 18.75
CA ARG A 47 5.25 -13.93 17.73
C ARG A 47 3.85 -14.53 17.56
N THR A 48 3.74 -15.85 17.39
CA THR A 48 2.46 -16.54 17.25
C THR A 48 1.53 -16.28 18.44
N LEU A 49 2.08 -16.30 19.66
CA LEU A 49 1.31 -16.01 20.88
C LEU A 49 0.93 -14.54 21.01
N THR A 50 1.80 -13.62 20.58
CA THR A 50 1.52 -12.19 20.55
C THR A 50 0.38 -11.88 19.56
N ASP A 51 0.42 -12.45 18.36
CA ASP A 51 -0.64 -12.31 17.37
C ASP A 51 -1.97 -12.88 17.87
N ARG A 52 -1.91 -14.04 18.53
CA ARG A 52 -3.10 -14.64 19.18
C ARG A 52 -3.68 -13.71 20.25
N LEU A 53 -2.84 -13.15 21.11
CA LEU A 53 -3.26 -12.19 22.14
C LEU A 53 -3.88 -10.93 21.54
N ALA A 54 -3.30 -10.41 20.48
CA ALA A 54 -3.83 -9.25 19.77
C ALA A 54 -5.23 -9.54 19.21
N GLY A 55 -5.41 -10.69 18.53
CA GLY A 55 -6.72 -11.12 18.01
C GLY A 55 -7.77 -11.32 19.10
N LEU A 56 -7.41 -11.96 20.22
CA LEU A 56 -8.31 -12.11 21.36
C LEU A 56 -8.65 -10.76 22.01
N THR A 57 -7.73 -9.80 22.00
CA THR A 57 -7.95 -8.45 22.52
C THR A 57 -8.86 -7.63 21.61
N ALA A 58 -8.69 -7.74 20.31
CA ALA A 58 -9.55 -7.10 19.33
C ALA A 58 -11.02 -7.56 19.46
N ALA A 59 -11.24 -8.83 19.86
CA ALA A 59 -12.57 -9.40 20.06
C ALA A 59 -13.27 -8.96 21.37
N ASP A 60 -12.66 -8.09 22.17
CA ASP A 60 -13.19 -7.69 23.49
C ASP A 60 -14.55 -6.97 23.45
N SER A 61 -14.81 -6.24 22.39
CA SER A 61 -16.09 -5.55 22.18
C SER A 61 -16.88 -6.23 21.07
N GLY A 62 -18.15 -6.55 21.37
CA GLY A 62 -19.03 -7.21 20.39
C GLY A 62 -18.55 -8.60 19.97
N LEU A 63 -18.02 -9.37 20.91
CA LEU A 63 -17.48 -10.71 20.70
C LEU A 63 -18.39 -11.62 19.87
N CYS A 64 -19.67 -11.71 20.28
CA CYS A 64 -20.73 -12.45 19.58
C CYS A 64 -21.77 -11.46 19.06
N PHE A 65 -21.96 -11.42 17.76
CA PHE A 65 -22.89 -10.49 17.11
C PHE A 65 -24.04 -11.18 16.40
N GLY A 66 -24.03 -12.53 16.31
CA GLY A 66 -25.07 -13.24 15.62
C GLY A 66 -25.29 -14.66 16.09
N ARG A 67 -26.48 -15.19 15.76
CA ARG A 67 -26.87 -16.57 15.95
C ARG A 67 -27.75 -17.03 14.77
N THR A 68 -27.57 -18.26 14.31
CA THR A 68 -28.46 -18.95 13.40
C THR A 68 -29.09 -20.13 14.10
N ASP A 69 -30.42 -20.27 13.94
CA ASP A 69 -31.16 -21.46 14.35
C ASP A 69 -31.39 -22.33 13.10
N HIS A 70 -31.12 -23.62 13.21
CA HIS A 70 -31.16 -24.56 12.09
C HIS A 70 -32.41 -25.46 12.12
N VAL A 71 -32.77 -26.02 10.94
CA VAL A 71 -33.94 -26.92 10.77
C VAL A 71 -33.84 -28.20 11.63
N ASP A 72 -32.62 -28.63 11.96
CA ASP A 72 -32.36 -29.79 12.82
C ASP A 72 -32.48 -29.48 14.33
N GLY A 73 -32.81 -28.24 14.67
CA GLY A 73 -32.91 -27.76 16.05
C GLY A 73 -31.58 -27.30 16.65
N GLY A 74 -30.49 -27.40 15.88
CA GLY A 74 -29.17 -26.87 16.28
C GLY A 74 -29.12 -25.35 16.26
N THR A 75 -28.13 -24.78 16.97
CA THR A 75 -27.86 -23.35 16.98
C THR A 75 -26.39 -23.09 16.76
N THR A 76 -26.05 -22.10 15.92
CA THR A 76 -24.67 -21.64 15.68
C THR A 76 -24.54 -20.18 16.07
N TYR A 77 -23.60 -19.88 16.98
CA TYR A 77 -23.28 -18.52 17.35
C TYR A 77 -22.09 -18.02 16.51
N VAL A 78 -22.21 -16.83 15.99
CA VAL A 78 -21.20 -16.21 15.10
C VAL A 78 -20.60 -14.99 15.79
N GLY A 79 -19.30 -14.90 15.75
CA GLY A 79 -18.55 -13.82 16.41
C GLY A 79 -17.23 -13.45 15.74
N ARG A 80 -16.51 -12.54 16.38
CA ARG A 80 -15.24 -11.98 15.88
C ARG A 80 -14.08 -12.96 15.88
N THR A 81 -14.14 -13.98 16.74
CA THR A 81 -13.14 -15.05 16.85
C THR A 81 -13.84 -16.37 17.19
N GLY A 82 -13.18 -17.49 16.91
CA GLY A 82 -13.66 -18.82 17.31
C GLY A 82 -13.30 -19.11 18.76
N LEU A 83 -14.24 -19.69 19.51
CA LEU A 83 -14.05 -20.20 20.87
C LEU A 83 -14.58 -21.61 20.98
N ALA A 84 -13.83 -22.48 21.65
CA ALA A 84 -14.23 -23.83 22.01
C ALA A 84 -14.48 -23.95 23.51
N ASP A 85 -15.34 -24.87 23.93
CA ASP A 85 -15.45 -25.27 25.34
C ASP A 85 -14.35 -26.24 25.76
N ASP A 86 -14.37 -26.65 27.02
CA ASP A 86 -13.36 -27.58 27.56
C ASP A 86 -13.52 -29.01 27.00
N GLU A 87 -14.66 -29.37 26.46
CA GLU A 87 -14.96 -30.64 25.78
C GLU A 87 -14.73 -30.58 24.26
N GLN A 88 -14.12 -29.50 23.77
CA GLN A 88 -13.90 -29.16 22.35
C GLN A 88 -15.18 -28.94 21.54
N GLY A 89 -16.30 -28.67 22.19
CA GLY A 89 -17.52 -28.18 21.57
C GLY A 89 -17.35 -26.72 21.08
N THR A 90 -18.04 -26.34 20.01
CA THR A 90 -17.98 -24.98 19.47
C THR A 90 -18.89 -24.04 20.26
N LEU A 91 -18.34 -23.12 21.04
CA LEU A 91 -19.07 -22.07 21.72
C LEU A 91 -19.35 -20.85 20.83
N LEU A 92 -18.43 -20.54 19.93
CA LEU A 92 -18.50 -19.40 19.03
C LEU A 92 -17.74 -19.71 17.74
N VAL A 93 -18.38 -19.50 16.61
CA VAL A 93 -17.79 -19.67 15.28
C VAL A 93 -17.21 -18.33 14.83
N ASP A 94 -15.97 -18.34 14.37
CA ASP A 94 -15.34 -17.19 13.72
C ASP A 94 -16.12 -16.82 12.45
N TRP A 95 -16.42 -15.55 12.25
CA TRP A 95 -17.18 -15.05 11.10
C TRP A 95 -16.55 -15.42 9.74
N ARG A 96 -15.22 -15.61 9.71
CA ARG A 96 -14.47 -16.01 8.51
C ARG A 96 -14.62 -17.50 8.18
N ALA A 97 -14.96 -18.32 9.15
CA ALA A 97 -15.12 -19.77 8.96
C ALA A 97 -16.28 -20.08 8.00
N PRO A 98 -16.17 -21.18 7.22
CA PRO A 98 -17.26 -21.59 6.32
C PRO A 98 -18.60 -21.81 7.05
N ALA A 99 -18.59 -22.30 8.29
CA ALA A 99 -19.79 -22.52 9.11
C ALA A 99 -20.54 -21.24 9.49
N ALA A 100 -19.90 -20.08 9.43
CA ALA A 100 -20.55 -18.78 9.66
C ALA A 100 -21.26 -18.23 8.43
N ARG A 101 -20.99 -18.76 7.24
CA ARG A 101 -21.50 -18.24 5.97
C ARG A 101 -23.03 -18.12 5.92
N PRO A 102 -23.82 -19.12 6.39
CA PRO A 102 -25.29 -19.02 6.36
C PRO A 102 -25.85 -17.82 7.14
N PHE A 103 -25.11 -17.28 8.11
CA PHE A 103 -25.51 -16.06 8.81
C PHE A 103 -25.59 -14.85 7.85
N TYR A 104 -24.76 -14.80 6.79
CA TYR A 104 -24.72 -13.71 5.82
C TYR A 104 -25.56 -13.98 4.57
N THR A 105 -25.61 -15.24 4.11
CA THR A 105 -26.14 -15.61 2.79
C THR A 105 -27.53 -16.24 2.81
N ALA A 106 -28.00 -16.76 3.95
CA ALA A 106 -29.31 -17.36 4.04
C ALA A 106 -30.43 -16.33 3.78
N THR A 107 -31.36 -16.70 2.89
CA THR A 107 -32.54 -15.90 2.55
C THR A 107 -33.76 -16.80 2.51
N GLY A 108 -34.97 -16.22 2.52
CA GLY A 108 -36.22 -17.00 2.37
C GLY A 108 -36.25 -17.85 1.10
N ALA A 109 -35.60 -17.40 0.01
CA ALA A 109 -35.53 -18.18 -1.24
C ALA A 109 -34.40 -19.25 -1.20
N ARG A 110 -33.38 -19.06 -0.37
CA ARG A 110 -32.23 -19.97 -0.18
C ARG A 110 -31.91 -20.04 1.32
N PRO A 111 -32.59 -20.82 2.10
CA PRO A 111 -32.46 -20.84 3.56
C PRO A 111 -31.18 -21.50 4.08
N GLU A 112 -30.45 -22.26 3.27
CA GLU A 112 -29.17 -22.92 3.64
C GLU A 112 -29.24 -23.70 4.96
N GLY A 113 -30.39 -24.27 5.29
CA GLY A 113 -30.66 -25.01 6.54
C GLY A 113 -30.96 -24.11 7.75
N VAL A 114 -31.01 -22.79 7.59
CA VAL A 114 -31.32 -21.82 8.63
C VAL A 114 -32.84 -21.55 8.65
N THR A 115 -33.42 -21.53 9.84
CA THR A 115 -34.85 -21.18 10.06
C THR A 115 -35.02 -19.75 10.57
N ARG A 116 -34.03 -19.25 11.32
CA ARG A 116 -34.07 -17.92 11.91
C ARG A 116 -32.63 -17.40 12.12
N ARG A 117 -32.42 -16.13 11.87
CA ARG A 117 -31.21 -15.41 12.15
C ARG A 117 -31.47 -14.37 13.26
N ARG A 118 -30.60 -14.32 14.27
CA ARG A 118 -30.66 -13.38 15.39
C ARG A 118 -29.44 -12.49 15.38
N HIS A 119 -29.63 -11.19 15.37
CA HIS A 119 -28.61 -10.18 15.48
C HIS A 119 -28.52 -9.68 16.91
N PHE A 120 -27.31 -9.59 17.47
CA PHE A 120 -27.05 -9.10 18.80
C PHE A 120 -26.51 -7.68 18.76
N HIS A 121 -27.04 -6.80 19.61
CA HIS A 121 -26.61 -5.43 19.80
C HIS A 121 -26.24 -5.21 21.24
N GLY A 122 -25.07 -4.57 21.47
CA GLY A 122 -24.56 -4.31 22.80
C GLY A 122 -23.46 -3.25 22.82
N ARG A 123 -23.10 -2.83 24.00
CA ARG A 123 -22.00 -1.88 24.23
C ARG A 123 -20.90 -2.55 25.04
N GLY A 124 -19.68 -2.57 24.49
CA GLY A 124 -18.56 -3.30 25.09
C GLY A 124 -18.91 -4.79 25.23
N ARG A 125 -18.92 -5.29 26.45
CA ARG A 125 -19.22 -6.70 26.79
C ARG A 125 -20.69 -6.95 27.13
N VAL A 126 -21.54 -5.92 27.17
CA VAL A 126 -22.93 -6.05 27.62
C VAL A 126 -23.85 -6.16 26.42
N LEU A 127 -24.60 -7.26 26.34
CA LEU A 127 -25.68 -7.43 25.38
C LEU A 127 -26.89 -6.60 25.84
N GLU A 128 -27.26 -5.59 25.09
CA GLU A 128 -28.38 -4.69 25.39
C GLU A 128 -29.69 -5.24 24.83
N GLU A 129 -29.68 -5.64 23.55
CA GLU A 129 -30.87 -6.14 22.85
C GLU A 129 -30.50 -7.17 21.77
N PHE A 130 -31.48 -7.86 21.23
CA PHE A 130 -31.32 -8.65 20.03
C PHE A 130 -32.55 -8.44 19.10
N HIS A 131 -32.33 -8.74 17.84
CA HIS A 131 -33.35 -8.70 16.81
C HIS A 131 -33.38 -10.00 16.02
N ASP A 132 -34.56 -10.57 15.80
CA ASP A 132 -34.76 -11.78 15.02
C ASP A 132 -35.18 -11.40 13.58
N ASP A 133 -34.49 -11.96 12.60
CA ASP A 133 -34.79 -11.85 11.18
C ASP A 133 -35.21 -13.20 10.63
N GLU A 134 -36.41 -13.24 10.09
CA GLU A 134 -36.99 -14.43 9.41
C GLU A 134 -36.50 -14.49 7.93
N LEU A 135 -35.16 -14.47 7.75
CA LEU A 135 -34.44 -14.69 6.47
C LEU A 135 -34.78 -13.70 5.34
N GLY A 136 -34.71 -12.40 5.62
CA GLY A 136 -34.65 -11.39 4.57
C GLY A 136 -35.83 -10.44 4.47
N ALA A 137 -36.75 -10.46 5.45
CA ALA A 137 -37.85 -9.50 5.53
C ALA A 137 -37.43 -8.18 6.22
N ASP A 138 -36.39 -8.17 7.04
CA ASP A 138 -36.07 -7.03 7.90
C ASP A 138 -34.63 -6.53 7.80
N ARG A 139 -34.47 -5.28 7.36
CA ARG A 139 -33.22 -4.54 7.32
C ARG A 139 -33.00 -3.67 8.56
N SER A 140 -33.74 -3.82 9.64
CA SER A 140 -33.74 -2.92 10.80
C SER A 140 -32.39 -2.89 11.53
N SER A 141 -31.70 -4.03 11.64
CA SER A 141 -30.38 -4.11 12.26
C SER A 141 -29.31 -3.33 11.47
N LEU A 142 -29.34 -3.45 10.15
CA LEU A 142 -28.48 -2.70 9.25
C LEU A 142 -28.73 -1.20 9.34
N LEU A 143 -30.01 -0.79 9.25
CA LEU A 143 -30.39 0.63 9.30
C LEU A 143 -30.02 1.28 10.63
N ARG A 144 -30.14 0.57 11.76
CA ARG A 144 -29.67 1.07 13.07
C ARG A 144 -28.15 1.25 13.12
N ALA A 145 -27.38 0.28 12.61
CA ALA A 145 -25.92 0.41 12.55
C ALA A 145 -25.49 1.62 11.68
N LEU A 146 -26.21 1.85 10.59
CA LEU A 146 -25.97 2.97 9.67
C LEU A 146 -26.43 4.33 10.23
N ALA A 147 -27.37 4.35 11.20
CA ALA A 147 -27.85 5.57 11.82
C ALA A 147 -27.01 6.04 13.02
N ALA A 148 -26.05 5.23 13.50
CA ALA A 148 -25.19 5.59 14.61
C ALA A 148 -24.28 6.78 14.24
N PRO A 149 -24.11 7.78 15.16
CA PRO A 149 -23.20 8.92 14.93
C PRO A 149 -21.76 8.47 14.64
N ARG A 150 -21.07 9.23 13.80
CA ARG A 150 -19.71 8.93 13.37
C ARG A 150 -18.69 9.63 14.25
N ASP A 151 -17.60 8.95 14.52
CA ASP A 151 -16.46 9.45 15.32
C ASP A 151 -15.24 9.80 14.45
N GLY A 152 -15.42 9.84 13.12
CA GLY A 152 -14.34 10.15 12.18
C GLY A 152 -13.44 8.96 11.84
N GLU A 153 -13.69 7.78 12.43
CA GLU A 153 -12.97 6.55 12.14
C GLU A 153 -13.90 5.53 11.47
N MET A 154 -13.33 4.73 10.58
CA MET A 154 -14.08 3.62 9.96
C MET A 154 -14.21 2.47 10.95
N ARG A 155 -15.44 1.99 11.13
CA ARG A 155 -15.74 0.78 11.91
C ARG A 155 -15.83 -0.43 11.01
N ASP A 156 -15.52 -1.60 11.56
CA ASP A 156 -15.78 -2.84 10.84
C ASP A 156 -17.29 -3.10 10.67
N ILE A 157 -17.63 -3.82 9.61
CA ILE A 157 -19.03 -4.14 9.27
C ILE A 157 -19.36 -5.62 9.47
N VAL A 158 -18.58 -6.34 10.26
CA VAL A 158 -18.71 -7.81 10.43
C VAL A 158 -20.15 -8.24 10.76
N ALA A 159 -20.84 -7.48 11.60
CA ALA A 159 -22.23 -7.78 11.98
C ALA A 159 -23.28 -7.45 10.91
N THR A 160 -22.90 -6.65 9.89
CA THR A 160 -23.83 -6.08 8.90
C THR A 160 -23.44 -6.38 7.45
N ILE A 161 -22.45 -7.25 7.22
CA ILE A 161 -22.08 -7.72 5.87
C ILE A 161 -23.32 -8.27 5.16
N GLN A 162 -23.55 -7.80 3.95
CA GLN A 162 -24.66 -8.26 3.11
C GLN A 162 -24.22 -9.41 2.20
N ALA A 163 -25.16 -10.18 1.66
CA ALA A 163 -24.87 -11.37 0.87
C ALA A 163 -23.99 -11.09 -0.36
N GLU A 164 -24.23 -9.98 -1.09
CA GLU A 164 -23.37 -9.60 -2.22
C GLU A 164 -21.95 -9.27 -1.79
N GLN A 165 -21.78 -8.67 -0.61
CA GLN A 165 -20.47 -8.34 -0.04
C GLN A 165 -19.75 -9.60 0.44
N ASP A 166 -20.46 -10.52 1.13
CA ASP A 166 -19.91 -11.81 1.59
C ASP A 166 -19.42 -12.67 0.41
N GLU A 167 -20.19 -12.69 -0.69
CA GLU A 167 -19.76 -13.38 -1.92
C GLU A 167 -18.40 -12.87 -2.41
N VAL A 168 -18.24 -11.55 -2.49
CA VAL A 168 -16.99 -10.92 -2.92
C VAL A 168 -15.85 -11.16 -1.92
N ILE A 169 -16.12 -11.04 -0.61
CA ILE A 169 -15.17 -11.26 0.46
C ILE A 169 -14.56 -12.66 0.38
N ARG A 170 -15.39 -13.69 0.12
CA ARG A 170 -14.97 -15.09 0.12
C ARG A 170 -14.49 -15.64 -1.23
N LEU A 171 -14.46 -14.84 -2.29
CA LEU A 171 -13.87 -15.26 -3.56
C LEU A 171 -12.42 -15.72 -3.39
N GLY A 172 -11.98 -16.66 -4.22
CA GLY A 172 -10.60 -17.14 -4.21
C GLY A 172 -9.57 -16.02 -4.34
N HIS A 173 -8.37 -16.24 -3.84
CA HIS A 173 -7.28 -15.23 -3.80
C HIS A 173 -6.38 -15.21 -5.03
N ARG A 174 -6.50 -16.18 -5.94
CA ARG A 174 -5.64 -16.28 -7.13
C ARG A 174 -6.15 -15.36 -8.24
N GLY A 175 -5.22 -14.59 -8.82
CA GLY A 175 -5.52 -13.66 -9.90
C GLY A 175 -6.02 -12.30 -9.39
N VAL A 176 -6.47 -11.47 -10.33
CA VAL A 176 -6.93 -10.11 -10.04
C VAL A 176 -8.45 -10.11 -9.91
N LEU A 177 -8.94 -9.59 -8.81
CA LEU A 177 -10.34 -9.27 -8.58
C LEU A 177 -10.52 -7.75 -8.63
N VAL A 178 -11.37 -7.28 -9.54
CA VAL A 178 -11.83 -5.88 -9.59
C VAL A 178 -13.23 -5.81 -9.00
N VAL A 179 -13.40 -4.96 -8.01
CA VAL A 179 -14.69 -4.67 -7.36
C VAL A 179 -15.05 -3.21 -7.65
N GLU A 180 -16.03 -3.03 -8.50
CA GLU A 180 -16.53 -1.71 -8.88
C GLU A 180 -17.84 -1.42 -8.17
N GLY A 181 -18.13 -0.14 -7.90
CA GLY A 181 -19.40 0.27 -7.32
C GLY A 181 -19.39 1.76 -7.02
N GLY A 182 -20.56 2.36 -6.98
CA GLY A 182 -20.72 3.77 -6.67
C GLY A 182 -20.36 4.12 -5.22
N PRO A 183 -20.50 5.38 -4.83
CA PRO A 183 -20.34 5.84 -3.46
C PRO A 183 -21.25 5.06 -2.50
N GLY A 184 -20.76 4.80 -1.30
CA GLY A 184 -21.57 4.17 -0.25
C GLY A 184 -21.89 2.69 -0.43
N THR A 185 -21.40 2.02 -1.48
CA THR A 185 -21.63 0.57 -1.68
C THR A 185 -20.76 -0.31 -0.79
N GLY A 186 -19.85 0.28 -0.01
CA GLY A 186 -19.00 -0.45 0.92
C GLY A 186 -17.77 -1.08 0.30
N LYS A 187 -17.29 -0.60 -0.86
CA LYS A 187 -16.08 -1.09 -1.56
C LYS A 187 -14.89 -1.25 -0.62
N THR A 188 -14.51 -0.17 0.08
CA THR A 188 -13.42 -0.16 1.05
C THR A 188 -13.63 -1.18 2.16
N ALA A 189 -14.85 -1.24 2.73
CA ALA A 189 -15.19 -2.20 3.76
C ALA A 189 -15.03 -3.63 3.25
N VAL A 190 -15.54 -3.94 2.05
CA VAL A 190 -15.40 -5.24 1.40
C VAL A 190 -13.91 -5.59 1.19
N ALA A 191 -13.09 -4.63 0.72
CA ALA A 191 -11.66 -4.85 0.53
C ALA A 191 -10.93 -5.19 1.84
N LEU A 192 -11.22 -4.46 2.92
CA LEU A 192 -10.62 -4.69 4.25
C LEU A 192 -11.06 -6.03 4.85
N HIS A 193 -12.36 -6.35 4.79
CA HIS A 193 -12.88 -7.62 5.31
C HIS A 193 -12.40 -8.81 4.46
N ARG A 194 -12.28 -8.63 3.14
CA ARG A 194 -11.65 -9.62 2.27
C ARG A 194 -10.18 -9.84 2.64
N THR A 195 -9.45 -8.77 2.95
CA THR A 195 -8.06 -8.88 3.43
C THR A 195 -7.99 -9.72 4.70
N ALA A 196 -8.84 -9.44 5.68
CA ALA A 196 -8.92 -10.22 6.91
C ALA A 196 -9.32 -11.69 6.66
N TYR A 197 -10.25 -11.93 5.73
CA TYR A 197 -10.63 -13.28 5.33
C TYR A 197 -9.46 -14.04 4.66
N LEU A 198 -8.73 -13.40 3.74
CA LEU A 198 -7.60 -14.00 3.05
C LEU A 198 -6.43 -14.32 4.01
N LEU A 199 -6.14 -13.42 4.95
CA LEU A 199 -5.15 -13.65 6.00
C LEU A 199 -5.54 -14.82 6.91
N TYR A 200 -6.82 -14.96 7.22
CA TYR A 200 -7.33 -16.10 7.97
C TYR A 200 -7.25 -17.42 7.16
N ALA A 201 -7.76 -17.40 5.91
CA ALA A 201 -7.89 -18.61 5.09
C ALA A 201 -6.55 -19.10 4.50
N HIS A 202 -5.56 -18.20 4.34
CA HIS A 202 -4.26 -18.48 3.72
C HIS A 202 -3.09 -18.01 4.59
N ARG A 203 -3.23 -18.11 5.90
CA ARG A 203 -2.28 -17.62 6.90
C ARG A 203 -0.86 -18.09 6.64
N ASP A 204 -0.64 -19.38 6.41
CA ASP A 204 0.69 -19.98 6.22
C ASP A 204 1.51 -19.31 5.08
N ARG A 205 0.83 -18.79 4.08
CA ARG A 205 1.47 -18.14 2.95
C ARG A 205 1.57 -16.62 3.14
N LEU A 206 0.48 -15.99 3.54
CA LEU A 206 0.41 -14.53 3.63
C LEU A 206 1.17 -13.96 4.83
N SER A 207 1.32 -14.72 5.93
CA SER A 207 2.12 -14.30 7.07
C SER A 207 3.63 -14.19 6.79
N ARG A 208 4.12 -14.79 5.68
CA ARG A 208 5.54 -14.72 5.29
C ARG A 208 5.84 -13.58 4.32
N SER A 209 4.90 -13.28 3.45
CA SER A 209 5.07 -12.28 2.38
C SER A 209 4.29 -10.99 2.64
N GLY A 210 3.35 -11.01 3.57
CA GLY A 210 2.50 -9.86 3.91
C GLY A 210 1.46 -9.51 2.84
N VAL A 211 0.62 -8.56 3.21
CA VAL A 211 -0.36 -7.93 2.33
C VAL A 211 -0.04 -6.43 2.26
N LEU A 212 0.01 -5.88 1.06
CA LEU A 212 0.12 -4.43 0.84
C LEU A 212 -1.28 -3.87 0.60
N LEU A 213 -1.66 -2.84 1.34
CA LEU A 213 -2.86 -2.04 1.10
C LEU A 213 -2.44 -0.64 0.65
N VAL A 214 -2.81 -0.30 -0.58
CA VAL A 214 -2.56 1.01 -1.18
C VAL A 214 -3.83 1.84 -1.13
N GLY A 215 -3.74 2.99 -0.44
CA GLY A 215 -4.83 3.96 -0.34
C GLY A 215 -4.49 5.28 -1.01
N PRO A 216 -5.50 6.12 -1.32
CA PRO A 216 -5.30 7.34 -2.12
C PRO A 216 -4.48 8.42 -1.42
N ASN A 217 -4.53 8.48 -0.09
CA ASN A 217 -3.85 9.53 0.68
C ASN A 217 -3.69 9.13 2.17
N PRO A 218 -2.82 9.84 2.94
CA PRO A 218 -2.60 9.53 4.36
C PRO A 218 -3.84 9.70 5.27
N LEU A 219 -4.77 10.59 4.92
CA LEU A 219 -6.02 10.78 5.67
C LEU A 219 -6.89 9.53 5.59
N PHE A 220 -7.02 8.99 4.39
CA PHE A 220 -7.72 7.73 4.16
C PHE A 220 -7.06 6.58 4.94
N LEU A 221 -5.74 6.42 4.87
CA LEU A 221 -5.04 5.36 5.58
C LEU A 221 -5.23 5.44 7.10
N ARG A 222 -5.24 6.64 7.69
CA ARG A 222 -5.59 6.83 9.11
C ARG A 222 -7.03 6.42 9.41
N HIS A 223 -7.97 6.76 8.50
CA HIS A 223 -9.39 6.43 8.66
C HIS A 223 -9.64 4.91 8.66
N VAL A 224 -8.95 4.16 7.80
CA VAL A 224 -9.13 2.69 7.66
C VAL A 224 -8.17 1.87 8.52
N GLY A 225 -7.09 2.47 9.02
CA GLY A 225 -5.97 1.77 9.64
C GLY A 225 -6.30 1.00 10.93
N ARG A 226 -7.46 1.26 11.55
CA ARG A 226 -7.92 0.53 12.74
C ARG A 226 -8.81 -0.67 12.43
N VAL A 227 -9.33 -0.77 11.22
CA VAL A 227 -10.28 -1.84 10.86
C VAL A 227 -9.60 -3.22 10.89
N LEU A 228 -8.44 -3.38 10.26
CA LEU A 228 -7.75 -4.67 10.23
C LEU A 228 -7.24 -5.10 11.62
N PRO A 229 -6.61 -4.24 12.43
CA PRO A 229 -6.31 -4.56 13.82
C PRO A 229 -7.54 -4.93 14.66
N SER A 230 -8.70 -4.29 14.45
CA SER A 230 -9.95 -4.64 15.15
C SER A 230 -10.49 -6.02 14.73
N LEU A 231 -10.05 -6.52 13.58
CA LEU A 231 -10.32 -7.87 13.10
C LEU A 231 -9.22 -8.87 13.48
N GLY A 232 -8.20 -8.41 14.24
CA GLY A 232 -7.09 -9.24 14.72
C GLY A 232 -5.96 -9.46 13.71
N GLU A 233 -5.89 -8.64 12.64
CA GLU A 233 -4.90 -8.80 11.58
C GLU A 233 -3.90 -7.61 11.57
N ASN A 234 -2.61 -7.93 11.81
CA ASN A 234 -1.54 -6.94 11.93
C ASN A 234 -0.46 -7.06 10.83
N ASP A 235 -0.46 -8.13 10.04
CA ASP A 235 0.53 -8.39 8.97
C ASP A 235 0.17 -7.66 7.65
N VAL A 236 -0.28 -6.40 7.75
CA VAL A 236 -0.65 -5.58 6.61
C VAL A 236 0.19 -4.31 6.58
N VAL A 237 0.81 -4.06 5.43
CA VAL A 237 1.55 -2.83 5.14
C VAL A 237 0.59 -1.83 4.50
N PHE A 238 0.54 -0.62 5.04
CA PHE A 238 -0.26 0.45 4.48
C PHE A 238 0.65 1.45 3.78
N ALA A 239 0.34 1.82 2.55
CA ALA A 239 1.09 2.82 1.80
C ALA A 239 0.18 3.67 0.91
N THR A 240 0.59 4.89 0.65
CA THR A 240 0.09 5.70 -0.46
C THR A 240 0.95 5.48 -1.71
N PRO A 241 0.50 5.86 -2.92
CA PRO A 241 1.37 5.83 -4.10
C PRO A 241 2.70 6.58 -3.91
N GLY A 242 2.68 7.68 -3.11
CA GLY A 242 3.87 8.47 -2.78
C GLY A 242 4.88 7.80 -1.83
N GLU A 243 4.56 6.63 -1.27
CA GLU A 243 5.39 5.89 -0.30
C GLU A 243 5.87 4.55 -0.85
N LEU A 244 5.56 4.20 -2.11
CA LEU A 244 5.91 2.91 -2.70
C LEU A 244 7.40 2.72 -2.98
N PHE A 245 8.22 3.76 -2.87
CA PHE A 245 9.68 3.66 -3.01
C PHE A 245 10.36 3.88 -1.65
N PRO A 246 11.19 2.92 -1.16
CA PRO A 246 11.82 3.00 0.15
C PRO A 246 12.62 4.28 0.37
N GLY A 247 12.42 4.90 1.53
CA GLY A 247 13.11 6.13 1.91
C GLY A 247 12.61 7.41 1.24
N VAL A 248 11.51 7.34 0.47
CA VAL A 248 10.84 8.49 -0.13
C VAL A 248 9.40 8.57 0.37
N VAL A 249 9.02 9.76 0.85
CA VAL A 249 7.63 10.08 1.22
C VAL A 249 7.24 11.33 0.43
N ALA A 250 6.52 11.13 -0.66
CA ALA A 250 6.06 12.19 -1.53
C ALA A 250 4.58 12.50 -1.27
N VAL A 251 4.27 13.75 -0.94
CA VAL A 251 2.91 14.23 -0.71
C VAL A 251 2.52 15.37 -1.66
N ALA A 252 3.53 16.00 -2.28
CA ALA A 252 3.32 17.04 -3.30
C ALA A 252 2.84 16.41 -4.61
N GLU A 253 2.03 17.13 -5.34
CA GLU A 253 1.54 16.71 -6.64
C GLU A 253 2.08 17.61 -7.74
N ASP A 254 2.29 17.04 -8.91
CA ASP A 254 2.60 17.79 -10.11
C ASP A 254 1.35 18.43 -10.70
N GLU A 255 1.55 19.47 -11.51
CA GLU A 255 0.53 20.01 -12.37
C GLU A 255 -0.02 18.91 -13.31
N PRO A 256 -1.31 18.98 -13.74
CA PRO A 256 -1.95 17.92 -14.49
C PRO A 256 -1.17 17.45 -15.73
N GLU A 257 -0.60 18.38 -16.50
CA GLU A 257 0.18 18.10 -17.71
C GLU A 257 1.46 17.30 -17.39
N VAL A 258 2.21 17.73 -16.37
CA VAL A 258 3.43 17.04 -15.92
C VAL A 258 3.10 15.66 -15.34
N ARG A 259 2.01 15.58 -14.56
CA ARG A 259 1.52 14.30 -14.02
C ARG A 259 1.12 13.34 -15.14
N GLY A 260 0.45 13.83 -16.21
CA GLY A 260 0.10 13.06 -17.39
C GLY A 260 1.35 12.49 -18.09
N LEU A 261 2.37 13.31 -18.29
CA LEU A 261 3.62 12.91 -18.90
C LEU A 261 4.35 11.82 -18.07
N LYS A 262 4.47 12.03 -16.76
CA LYS A 262 5.14 11.08 -15.83
C LYS A 262 4.34 9.79 -15.62
N GLY A 263 3.01 9.85 -15.67
CA GLY A 263 2.13 8.72 -15.44
C GLY A 263 1.98 7.76 -16.61
N GLY A 264 2.25 8.21 -17.85
CA GLY A 264 2.15 7.41 -19.06
C GLY A 264 3.40 6.56 -19.33
N LEU A 265 3.25 5.43 -20.03
CA LEU A 265 4.38 4.54 -20.38
C LEU A 265 5.42 5.19 -21.30
N GLY A 266 5.11 6.29 -21.98
CA GLY A 266 6.07 7.07 -22.79
C GLY A 266 7.26 7.58 -21.99
N VAL A 267 7.11 7.81 -20.68
CA VAL A 267 8.20 8.24 -19.79
C VAL A 267 9.34 7.22 -19.70
N LEU A 268 9.09 5.96 -20.03
CA LEU A 268 10.13 4.91 -20.07
C LEU A 268 11.26 5.24 -21.04
N ASP A 269 10.94 5.84 -22.18
CA ASP A 269 11.95 6.24 -23.17
C ASP A 269 12.74 7.46 -22.66
N VAL A 270 12.06 8.41 -22.01
CA VAL A 270 12.70 9.55 -21.34
C VAL A 270 13.72 9.09 -20.28
N LEU A 271 13.33 8.09 -19.46
CA LEU A 271 14.23 7.52 -18.45
C LEU A 271 15.45 6.81 -19.06
N ARG A 272 15.25 6.09 -20.19
CA ARG A 272 16.35 5.45 -20.91
C ARG A 272 17.31 6.47 -21.50
N GLU A 273 16.79 7.57 -22.03
CA GLU A 273 17.60 8.70 -22.53
C GLU A 273 18.37 9.37 -21.38
N ALA A 274 17.70 9.59 -20.22
CA ALA A 274 18.34 10.13 -19.04
C ALA A 274 19.50 9.25 -18.51
N VAL A 275 19.37 7.92 -18.55
CA VAL A 275 20.45 7.00 -18.21
C VAL A 275 21.56 7.05 -19.26
N ALA A 276 21.21 7.10 -20.54
CA ALA A 276 22.19 7.16 -21.63
C ALA A 276 22.99 8.46 -21.63
N ASP A 277 22.38 9.58 -21.26
CA ASP A 277 23.02 10.90 -21.07
C ASP A 277 24.11 10.88 -20.00
N ARG A 278 24.01 10.01 -19.00
CA ARG A 278 25.02 9.83 -17.95
C ARG A 278 26.23 9.00 -18.37
N GLN A 279 26.21 8.43 -19.56
CA GLN A 279 27.33 7.72 -20.18
C GLN A 279 28.07 8.69 -21.08
N GLU A 280 28.82 9.59 -20.48
CA GLU A 280 29.40 10.77 -21.11
C GLU A 280 30.63 10.41 -21.97
N LEU A 281 30.97 11.31 -22.89
CA LEU A 281 32.25 11.35 -23.58
C LEU A 281 33.05 12.54 -23.03
N PRO A 282 34.40 12.46 -22.99
CA PRO A 282 35.18 13.60 -22.51
C PRO A 282 35.19 14.72 -23.57
N ASP A 283 34.90 15.95 -23.15
CA ASP A 283 35.05 17.14 -24.01
C ASP A 283 36.51 17.41 -24.33
N ASP A 284 37.37 17.30 -23.31
CA ASP A 284 38.84 17.38 -23.44
C ASP A 284 39.47 16.03 -23.12
N PRO A 285 40.56 15.63 -23.82
CA PRO A 285 41.27 14.40 -23.55
C PRO A 285 41.75 14.28 -22.11
N LEU A 286 41.42 13.15 -21.43
CA LEU A 286 41.85 12.88 -20.07
C LEU A 286 43.22 12.17 -20.09
N PRO A 287 44.28 12.72 -19.46
CA PRO A 287 45.64 12.13 -19.51
C PRO A 287 45.73 10.88 -18.61
N VAL A 288 46.37 9.85 -19.13
CA VAL A 288 46.83 8.66 -18.40
C VAL A 288 48.32 8.58 -18.52
N GLU A 289 49.04 8.85 -17.42
CA GLU A 289 50.48 8.86 -17.36
C GLU A 289 51.00 7.45 -17.08
N LEU A 290 51.61 6.80 -18.10
CA LEU A 290 52.40 5.59 -17.96
C LEU A 290 53.88 5.95 -17.74
N GLU A 291 54.76 4.98 -17.41
CA GLU A 291 56.17 5.25 -17.11
C GLU A 291 56.86 6.08 -18.20
N ASP A 292 56.62 5.77 -19.48
CA ASP A 292 57.33 6.37 -20.61
C ASP A 292 56.51 7.34 -21.46
N VAL A 293 55.17 7.29 -21.36
CA VAL A 293 54.28 8.04 -22.25
C VAL A 293 52.99 8.47 -21.56
N THR A 294 52.40 9.56 -22.02
CA THR A 294 51.05 10.00 -21.61
C THR A 294 50.07 9.63 -22.69
N VAL A 295 49.11 8.77 -22.34
CA VAL A 295 48.07 8.28 -23.25
C VAL A 295 46.79 9.05 -22.99
N PRO A 296 46.23 9.80 -23.95
CA PRO A 296 45.00 10.53 -23.75
C PRO A 296 43.77 9.64 -23.94
N VAL A 297 42.82 9.68 -22.98
CA VAL A 297 41.45 9.16 -23.18
C VAL A 297 40.69 10.20 -24.00
N THR A 298 40.65 9.99 -25.31
CA THR A 298 39.93 10.87 -26.24
C THR A 298 38.45 10.46 -26.32
N ALA A 299 37.60 11.35 -26.86
CA ALA A 299 36.18 11.00 -27.13
C ALA A 299 36.05 9.74 -28.03
N ALA A 300 36.94 9.59 -29.01
CA ALA A 300 36.93 8.42 -29.90
C ALA A 300 37.24 7.11 -29.17
N VAL A 301 38.22 7.09 -28.27
CA VAL A 301 38.58 5.93 -27.44
C VAL A 301 37.43 5.59 -26.48
N ALA A 302 36.84 6.60 -25.81
CA ALA A 302 35.71 6.42 -24.91
C ALA A 302 34.45 5.91 -25.65
N GLU A 303 34.22 6.40 -26.87
CA GLU A 303 33.09 5.95 -27.70
C GLU A 303 33.17 4.45 -28.06
N VAL A 304 34.37 3.97 -28.45
CA VAL A 304 34.59 2.54 -28.68
C VAL A 304 34.27 1.70 -27.44
N ALA A 305 34.75 2.14 -26.28
CA ALA A 305 34.49 1.45 -25.02
C ALA A 305 33.01 1.49 -24.65
N ARG A 306 32.34 2.65 -24.84
CA ARG A 306 30.92 2.88 -24.56
C ARG A 306 30.04 1.96 -25.44
N THR A 307 30.29 1.94 -26.73
CA THR A 307 29.54 1.13 -27.69
C THR A 307 29.64 -0.36 -27.36
N ARG A 308 30.87 -0.89 -27.17
CA ARG A 308 31.07 -2.29 -26.76
C ARG A 308 30.40 -2.64 -25.44
N THR A 309 30.34 -1.69 -24.50
CA THR A 309 29.68 -1.92 -23.21
C THR A 309 28.18 -1.96 -23.36
N ARG A 310 27.57 -1.05 -24.16
CA ARG A 310 26.13 -1.03 -24.45
C ARG A 310 25.65 -2.30 -25.16
N GLU A 311 26.46 -2.87 -26.06
CA GLU A 311 26.16 -4.13 -26.76
C GLU A 311 25.97 -5.33 -25.81
N LEU A 312 26.50 -5.28 -24.59
CA LEU A 312 26.29 -6.32 -23.59
C LEU A 312 24.86 -6.36 -23.03
N GLY A 313 24.08 -5.29 -23.22
CA GLY A 313 22.70 -5.20 -22.71
C GLY A 313 22.59 -5.23 -21.17
N LEU A 314 23.66 -4.94 -20.45
CA LEU A 314 23.68 -4.90 -18.99
C LEU A 314 23.04 -3.62 -18.45
N ARG A 315 22.50 -3.69 -17.24
CA ARG A 315 22.02 -2.52 -16.50
C ARG A 315 23.20 -1.57 -16.21
N HIS A 316 22.94 -0.26 -16.11
CA HIS A 316 23.96 0.78 -16.06
C HIS A 316 25.06 0.53 -14.98
N ASN A 317 24.70 0.27 -13.74
CA ASN A 317 25.67 0.06 -12.67
C ASN A 317 26.40 -1.30 -12.83
N ALA A 318 25.73 -2.33 -13.28
CA ALA A 318 26.36 -3.62 -13.57
C ALA A 318 27.36 -3.55 -14.74
N ALA A 319 27.12 -2.65 -15.71
CA ALA A 319 27.97 -2.45 -16.87
C ALA A 319 29.29 -1.72 -16.57
N ARG A 320 29.40 -1.00 -15.43
CA ARG A 320 30.58 -0.19 -15.07
C ARG A 320 31.89 -0.95 -15.12
N SER A 321 31.93 -2.14 -14.56
CA SER A 321 33.14 -2.98 -14.58
C SER A 321 33.53 -3.43 -16.00
N ALA A 322 32.55 -3.63 -16.88
CA ALA A 322 32.79 -3.92 -18.29
C ALA A 322 33.30 -2.68 -19.03
N PHE A 323 32.70 -1.52 -18.77
CA PHE A 323 33.18 -0.25 -19.35
C PHE A 323 34.64 0.04 -18.98
N HIS A 324 35.01 -0.10 -17.71
CA HIS A 324 36.41 0.03 -17.27
C HIS A 324 37.35 -0.90 -18.05
N ARG A 325 36.97 -2.18 -18.24
CA ARG A 325 37.78 -3.14 -19.03
C ARG A 325 37.87 -2.74 -20.51
N HIS A 326 36.76 -2.32 -21.10
CA HIS A 326 36.74 -1.90 -22.50
C HIS A 326 37.52 -0.61 -22.73
N LEU A 327 37.48 0.34 -21.77
CA LEU A 327 38.24 1.56 -21.83
C LEU A 327 39.75 1.27 -21.75
N ALA A 328 40.18 0.43 -20.79
CA ALA A 328 41.55 -0.01 -20.67
C ALA A 328 42.04 -0.72 -21.95
N GLU A 329 41.23 -1.59 -22.56
CA GLU A 329 41.54 -2.29 -23.79
C GLU A 329 41.65 -1.34 -25.01
N ALA A 330 40.73 -0.36 -25.09
CA ALA A 330 40.73 0.63 -26.17
C ALA A 330 41.97 1.59 -26.12
N LEU A 331 42.62 1.70 -24.96
CA LEU A 331 43.84 2.49 -24.77
C LEU A 331 45.11 1.74 -25.17
N VAL A 332 45.07 0.40 -25.33
CA VAL A 332 46.28 -0.41 -25.61
C VAL A 332 46.94 -0.01 -26.92
N GLU A 333 46.18 0.04 -28.02
CA GLU A 333 46.71 0.42 -29.33
C GLU A 333 47.30 1.86 -29.36
N PRO A 334 46.59 2.89 -28.85
CA PRO A 334 47.18 4.23 -28.72
C PRO A 334 48.46 4.26 -27.88
N ALA A 335 48.52 3.52 -26.76
CA ALA A 335 49.69 3.47 -25.90
C ALA A 335 50.90 2.84 -26.62
N VAL A 336 50.71 1.70 -27.25
CA VAL A 336 51.73 0.98 -28.02
C VAL A 336 52.26 1.86 -29.16
N ALA A 337 51.36 2.57 -29.86
CA ALA A 337 51.73 3.49 -30.93
C ALA A 337 52.61 4.65 -30.45
N LEU A 338 52.34 5.17 -29.24
CA LEU A 338 53.17 6.23 -28.63
C LEU A 338 54.50 5.73 -28.13
N ILE A 339 54.59 4.48 -27.64
CA ILE A 339 55.87 3.86 -27.22
C ILE A 339 56.74 3.55 -28.45
N GLY A 340 56.15 3.28 -29.61
CA GLY A 340 56.86 3.07 -30.88
C GLY A 340 57.36 1.65 -31.13
N PHE A 341 56.95 0.67 -30.30
CA PHE A 341 57.29 -0.75 -30.43
C PHE A 341 55.99 -1.59 -30.20
N ASP A 342 55.88 -2.74 -30.88
CA ASP A 342 54.66 -3.56 -30.93
C ASP A 342 54.87 -5.08 -30.71
N TRP A 343 55.94 -5.47 -30.01
CA TRP A 343 56.12 -6.90 -29.71
C TRP A 343 55.11 -7.41 -28.64
N PRO A 344 54.73 -8.68 -28.75
CA PRO A 344 53.63 -9.24 -27.95
C PRO A 344 53.76 -9.10 -26.44
N GLU A 345 54.98 -9.18 -25.90
CA GLU A 345 55.24 -9.04 -24.46
C GLU A 345 54.94 -7.62 -23.97
N LEU A 346 55.37 -6.61 -24.73
CA LEU A 346 55.10 -5.21 -24.43
C LEU A 346 53.60 -4.93 -24.46
N VAL A 347 52.91 -5.40 -25.49
CA VAL A 347 51.44 -5.26 -25.59
C VAL A 347 50.74 -5.88 -24.37
N ALA A 348 51.20 -7.04 -23.90
CA ALA A 348 50.64 -7.70 -22.72
C ALA A 348 50.89 -6.92 -21.42
N ASP A 349 52.08 -6.34 -21.29
CA ASP A 349 52.47 -5.53 -20.11
C ASP A 349 51.69 -4.21 -20.06
N VAL A 350 51.62 -3.46 -21.15
CA VAL A 350 50.80 -2.25 -21.30
C VAL A 350 49.32 -2.54 -20.98
N ARG A 351 48.79 -3.63 -21.49
CA ARG A 351 47.42 -4.04 -21.21
C ARG A 351 47.20 -4.30 -19.72
N ARG A 352 48.13 -4.93 -19.06
CA ARG A 352 48.08 -5.24 -17.62
C ARG A 352 48.14 -3.95 -16.80
N GLU A 353 49.05 -3.05 -17.15
CA GLU A 353 49.23 -1.76 -16.50
C GLU A 353 47.98 -0.89 -16.64
N LEU A 354 47.46 -0.69 -17.85
CA LEU A 354 46.26 0.10 -18.10
C LEU A 354 45.04 -0.42 -17.34
N ARG A 355 44.87 -1.75 -17.23
CA ARG A 355 43.78 -2.34 -16.46
C ARG A 355 43.84 -2.07 -14.95
N ALA A 356 45.04 -1.93 -14.42
CA ALA A 356 45.27 -1.64 -13.00
C ALA A 356 45.43 -0.15 -12.73
N HIS A 357 45.57 0.69 -13.77
CA HIS A 357 45.96 2.09 -13.64
C HIS A 357 44.87 2.95 -12.97
N PRO A 358 45.22 3.72 -11.91
CA PRO A 358 44.24 4.55 -11.18
C PRO A 358 43.58 5.62 -12.05
N ALA A 359 44.30 6.25 -12.98
CA ALA A 359 43.76 7.29 -13.85
C ALA A 359 42.74 6.72 -14.86
N VAL A 360 42.95 5.48 -15.38
CA VAL A 360 41.96 4.80 -16.24
C VAL A 360 40.69 4.52 -15.46
N ARG A 361 40.80 4.09 -14.19
CA ARG A 361 39.65 3.89 -13.31
C ARG A 361 38.93 5.20 -13.04
N ALA A 362 39.66 6.28 -12.70
CA ALA A 362 39.07 7.59 -12.48
C ALA A 362 38.36 8.15 -13.73
N ALA A 363 38.96 7.96 -14.91
CA ALA A 363 38.33 8.32 -16.19
C ALA A 363 37.06 7.50 -16.42
N ALA A 364 37.08 6.18 -16.17
CA ALA A 364 35.89 5.33 -16.29
C ALA A 364 34.78 5.74 -15.32
N ASP A 365 35.12 6.05 -14.06
CA ASP A 365 34.14 6.48 -13.04
C ASP A 365 33.54 7.86 -13.37
N ARG A 366 34.29 8.74 -14.03
CA ARG A 366 33.80 10.03 -14.52
C ARG A 366 32.86 9.88 -15.71
N LEU A 367 33.22 9.05 -16.70
CA LEU A 367 32.47 8.90 -17.95
C LEU A 367 31.29 7.94 -17.83
N TRP A 368 31.30 7.05 -16.83
CA TRP A 368 30.25 6.11 -16.52
C TRP A 368 30.06 6.02 -14.99
N PRO A 369 29.47 7.06 -14.37
CA PRO A 369 29.38 7.16 -12.92
C PRO A 369 28.47 6.10 -12.31
N GLU A 370 28.71 5.76 -11.06
CA GLU A 370 27.74 5.01 -10.25
C GLU A 370 26.57 5.92 -9.91
N LEU A 371 25.34 5.43 -10.14
CA LEU A 371 24.12 6.21 -9.98
C LEU A 371 23.13 5.51 -9.05
N THR A 372 22.51 6.30 -8.18
CA THR A 372 21.28 5.93 -7.50
C THR A 372 20.07 6.49 -8.25
N PRO A 373 18.88 5.89 -8.12
CA PRO A 373 17.65 6.41 -8.72
C PRO A 373 17.40 7.88 -8.37
N GLN A 374 17.58 8.21 -7.10
CA GLN A 374 17.40 9.57 -6.60
C GLN A 374 18.38 10.56 -7.26
N ARG A 375 19.67 10.19 -7.36
CA ARG A 375 20.65 11.05 -7.99
C ARG A 375 20.39 11.23 -9.49
N LEU A 376 20.03 10.14 -10.19
CA LEU A 376 19.68 10.20 -11.61
C LEU A 376 18.56 11.21 -11.86
N LEU A 377 17.44 11.05 -11.14
CA LEU A 377 16.26 11.91 -11.34
C LEU A 377 16.47 13.33 -10.82
N ALA A 378 17.18 13.51 -9.71
CA ALA A 378 17.50 14.84 -9.19
C ALA A 378 18.35 15.64 -10.18
N ASP A 379 19.40 15.04 -10.74
CA ASP A 379 20.25 15.66 -11.76
C ASP A 379 19.48 15.91 -13.07
N PHE A 380 18.60 14.98 -13.45
CA PHE A 380 17.74 15.12 -14.63
C PHE A 380 16.81 16.33 -14.49
N TYR A 381 16.00 16.38 -13.45
CA TYR A 381 15.06 17.47 -13.20
C TYR A 381 15.76 18.82 -12.91
N GLY A 382 16.94 18.78 -12.28
CA GLY A 382 17.74 19.98 -11.95
C GLY A 382 18.35 20.71 -13.15
N GLY A 383 18.20 20.17 -14.37
CA GLY A 383 18.65 20.88 -15.59
C GLY A 383 18.99 20.01 -16.79
N ARG A 384 19.34 18.73 -16.62
CA ARG A 384 19.68 17.84 -17.76
C ARG A 384 18.49 17.59 -18.68
N CYS A 385 17.26 17.60 -18.15
CA CYS A 385 16.03 17.51 -18.93
C CYS A 385 15.89 18.61 -19.99
N LEU A 386 16.43 19.82 -19.75
CA LEU A 386 16.42 20.91 -20.72
C LEU A 386 17.26 20.58 -21.97
N ALA A 387 18.43 20.00 -21.76
CA ALA A 387 19.33 19.59 -22.84
C ALA A 387 18.77 18.42 -23.65
N LEU A 388 17.97 17.56 -23.03
CA LEU A 388 17.29 16.43 -23.66
C LEU A 388 15.94 16.79 -24.29
N GLY A 389 15.47 18.04 -24.18
CA GLY A 389 14.25 18.51 -24.83
C GLY A 389 12.97 18.30 -24.02
N TYR A 390 13.08 18.15 -22.69
CA TYR A 390 11.96 17.98 -21.77
C TYR A 390 11.84 19.13 -20.75
N PRO A 391 11.64 20.38 -21.21
CA PRO A 391 11.62 21.55 -20.32
C PRO A 391 10.49 21.52 -19.31
N GLU A 392 9.37 20.81 -19.58
CA GLU A 392 8.22 20.65 -18.70
C GLU A 392 8.58 19.90 -17.40
N LEU A 393 9.65 19.09 -17.43
CA LEU A 393 10.11 18.32 -16.27
C LEU A 393 11.13 19.09 -15.42
N HIS A 394 11.57 20.28 -15.88
CA HIS A 394 12.55 21.07 -15.14
C HIS A 394 11.99 21.67 -13.85
N ARG A 395 12.77 21.62 -12.77
CA ARG A 395 12.48 22.26 -11.49
C ARG A 395 13.76 22.67 -10.77
N GLU A 396 13.70 23.78 -10.01
CA GLU A 396 14.86 24.32 -9.29
C GLU A 396 15.47 23.33 -8.29
N ARG A 397 14.62 22.59 -7.59
CA ARG A 397 15.02 21.54 -6.67
C ARG A 397 14.68 20.17 -7.27
N GLY A 398 15.63 19.59 -7.96
CA GLY A 398 15.46 18.29 -8.60
C GLY A 398 15.06 17.15 -7.63
N ASP A 399 15.43 17.27 -6.36
CA ASP A 399 15.14 16.31 -5.28
C ASP A 399 13.81 16.56 -4.54
N ALA A 400 13.00 17.54 -4.96
CA ALA A 400 11.69 17.80 -4.38
C ALA A 400 10.66 16.81 -4.97
N TRP A 401 10.58 15.61 -4.40
CA TRP A 401 9.78 14.52 -4.92
C TRP A 401 8.29 14.79 -4.87
N THR A 402 7.61 14.49 -5.98
CA THR A 402 6.16 14.46 -6.12
C THR A 402 5.66 13.01 -6.15
N VAL A 403 4.35 12.82 -5.95
CA VAL A 403 3.74 11.47 -6.00
C VAL A 403 4.04 10.78 -7.34
N SER A 404 4.01 11.52 -8.45
CA SER A 404 4.28 10.99 -9.80
C SER A 404 5.75 10.61 -10.04
N ASP A 405 6.70 11.08 -9.21
CA ASP A 405 8.10 10.69 -9.30
C ASP A 405 8.38 9.29 -8.72
N VAL A 406 7.54 8.83 -7.80
CA VAL A 406 7.77 7.57 -7.08
C VAL A 406 7.83 6.37 -8.03
N PRO A 407 6.90 6.19 -8.98
CA PRO A 407 7.02 5.16 -10.00
C PRO A 407 8.27 5.30 -10.89
N LEU A 408 8.72 6.54 -11.14
CA LEU A 408 9.91 6.80 -11.95
C LEU A 408 11.19 6.45 -11.19
N LEU A 409 11.23 6.67 -9.86
CA LEU A 409 12.33 6.21 -9.02
C LEU A 409 12.46 4.69 -9.05
N ASP A 410 11.34 3.97 -8.98
CA ASP A 410 11.32 2.51 -9.05
C ASP A 410 11.77 2.01 -10.43
N GLU A 411 11.35 2.65 -11.52
CA GLU A 411 11.79 2.30 -12.87
C GLU A 411 13.27 2.66 -13.10
N ALA A 412 13.73 3.81 -12.59
CA ALA A 412 15.14 4.19 -12.63
C ALA A 412 16.01 3.15 -11.92
N ALA A 413 15.55 2.60 -10.77
CA ALA A 413 16.25 1.52 -10.09
C ALA A 413 16.36 0.26 -10.96
N GLU A 414 15.32 -0.07 -11.73
CA GLU A 414 15.35 -1.18 -12.68
C GLU A 414 16.37 -0.96 -13.81
N LEU A 415 16.44 0.26 -14.35
CA LEU A 415 17.37 0.60 -15.44
C LEU A 415 18.82 0.67 -14.95
N LEU A 416 19.02 1.20 -13.75
CA LEU A 416 20.36 1.31 -13.17
C LEU A 416 20.92 -0.03 -12.67
N GLY A 417 20.06 -0.88 -12.11
CA GLY A 417 20.46 -2.10 -11.42
C GLY A 417 21.13 -1.84 -10.07
N ASP A 418 21.59 -2.90 -9.42
CA ASP A 418 22.27 -2.80 -8.12
C ASP A 418 23.51 -1.90 -8.23
N ASP A 419 23.54 -0.87 -7.40
CA ASP A 419 24.70 0.02 -7.23
C ASP A 419 25.76 -0.60 -6.32
N GLY A 420 25.57 -1.83 -5.87
CA GLY A 420 26.45 -2.52 -4.93
C GLY A 420 26.36 -2.01 -3.50
N SER A 421 25.47 -1.06 -3.20
CA SER A 421 25.33 -0.48 -1.85
C SER A 421 24.88 -1.52 -0.84
N ALA A 422 23.91 -2.38 -1.20
CA ALA A 422 23.43 -3.46 -0.36
C ALA A 422 24.55 -4.49 -0.07
N THR A 423 25.29 -4.87 -1.09
CA THR A 423 26.44 -5.78 -0.95
C THR A 423 27.55 -5.16 -0.11
N ARG A 424 27.85 -3.86 -0.31
CA ARG A 424 28.81 -3.13 0.53
C ARG A 424 28.37 -3.03 1.98
N ALA A 425 27.09 -2.71 2.22
CA ALA A 425 26.51 -2.65 3.56
C ALA A 425 26.53 -4.03 4.25
N ALA A 426 26.17 -5.09 3.54
CA ALA A 426 26.22 -6.46 4.05
C ALA A 426 27.65 -6.87 4.41
N ARG A 427 28.65 -6.58 3.56
CA ARG A 427 30.06 -6.83 3.83
C ARG A 427 30.59 -6.00 5.01
N ALA A 428 30.15 -4.74 5.13
CA ALA A 428 30.55 -3.89 6.26
C ALA A 428 29.97 -4.41 7.58
N ARG A 429 28.71 -4.79 7.60
CA ARG A 429 28.07 -5.47 8.76
C ARG A 429 28.81 -6.75 9.11
N ARG A 430 29.04 -7.63 8.13
CA ARG A 430 29.77 -8.88 8.34
C ARG A 430 31.16 -8.66 8.94
N ARG A 431 31.89 -7.64 8.49
CA ARG A 431 33.19 -7.27 9.08
C ARG A 431 33.05 -6.82 10.53
N ALA A 432 32.07 -5.96 10.82
CA ALA A 432 31.82 -5.49 12.17
C ALA A 432 31.42 -6.66 13.11
N ASP A 433 30.60 -7.61 12.64
CA ASP A 433 30.18 -8.78 13.38
C ASP A 433 31.37 -9.73 13.68
N VAL A 434 32.26 -9.93 12.70
CA VAL A 434 33.49 -10.73 12.87
C VAL A 434 34.46 -10.02 13.83
N GLU A 435 34.64 -8.72 13.71
CA GLU A 435 35.50 -7.91 14.58
C GLU A 435 34.98 -7.91 16.03
N TYR A 436 33.67 -7.78 16.22
CA TYR A 436 33.02 -7.93 17.52
C TYR A 436 33.24 -9.34 18.11
N ALA A 437 33.01 -10.38 17.30
CA ALA A 437 33.23 -11.77 17.71
C ALA A 437 34.70 -12.05 18.10
N GLN A 438 35.65 -11.47 17.37
CA GLN A 438 37.09 -11.53 17.71
C GLN A 438 37.37 -10.83 19.05
N GLY A 439 36.77 -9.66 19.28
CA GLY A 439 36.88 -8.94 20.54
C GLY A 439 36.35 -9.74 21.74
N VAL A 440 35.20 -10.41 21.57
CA VAL A 440 34.63 -11.29 22.60
C VAL A 440 35.54 -12.47 22.88
N LEU A 441 36.06 -13.16 21.86
CA LEU A 441 37.00 -14.26 22.01
C LEU A 441 38.28 -13.82 22.71
N HIS A 442 38.82 -12.64 22.37
CA HIS A 442 40.02 -12.08 23.01
C HIS A 442 39.82 -11.77 24.50
N VAL A 443 38.63 -11.25 24.89
CA VAL A 443 38.29 -10.99 26.30
C VAL A 443 38.20 -12.32 27.07
N ILE A 444 37.59 -13.36 26.49
CA ILE A 444 37.48 -14.69 27.10
C ILE A 444 38.85 -15.36 27.24
N ASP A 445 39.77 -15.14 26.28
CA ASP A 445 41.12 -15.68 26.29
C ASP A 445 42.01 -14.96 27.33
N THR A 446 41.84 -13.66 27.50
CA THR A 446 42.61 -12.85 28.47
C THR A 446 42.22 -13.15 29.93
N ASP A 447 40.97 -13.51 30.22
CA ASP A 447 40.53 -13.93 31.55
C ASP A 447 41.01 -15.38 31.90
N ALA A 448 41.59 -16.07 30.94
CA ALA A 448 41.92 -17.50 31.00
C ALA A 448 43.39 -17.82 31.30
N GLU A 449 44.27 -16.85 31.53
CA GLU A 449 45.71 -17.08 31.81
C GLU A 449 46.00 -17.83 33.14
N LEU A 450 44.98 -18.33 33.84
CA LEU A 450 45.12 -18.94 35.16
C LEU A 450 45.00 -20.47 35.24
N HIS A 451 44.68 -21.18 34.14
CA HIS A 451 44.61 -22.66 34.20
C HIS A 451 45.07 -23.31 32.90
N GLU A 452 46.21 -23.98 32.94
CA GLU A 452 46.78 -24.82 31.88
C GLU A 452 46.14 -26.24 31.85
N GLU A 453 45.96 -26.77 30.61
CA GLU A 453 45.77 -28.18 30.24
C GLU A 453 44.37 -28.78 30.13
N GLU A 454 43.34 -28.07 29.71
CA GLU A 454 42.15 -28.73 29.15
C GLU A 454 41.73 -28.09 27.83
N LEU A 455 41.44 -28.88 26.76
CA LEU A 455 40.84 -28.45 25.48
C LEU A 455 39.54 -27.69 25.78
N ARG A 456 39.57 -26.37 25.56
CA ARG A 456 38.49 -25.49 25.93
C ARG A 456 37.52 -25.35 24.75
N ALA A 457 36.25 -25.14 25.04
CA ALA A 457 35.24 -24.84 24.03
C ALA A 457 35.62 -23.64 23.14
N VAL A 458 36.44 -22.71 23.64
CA VAL A 458 36.99 -21.53 22.92
C VAL A 458 37.94 -21.93 21.80
N ASP A 459 38.75 -22.96 21.98
CA ASP A 459 39.73 -23.44 20.98
C ASP A 459 39.05 -24.06 19.73
N LEU A 460 37.75 -24.40 19.86
CA LEU A 460 36.91 -24.96 18.81
C LEU A 460 35.99 -23.96 18.14
N VAL A 461 35.95 -22.70 18.62
CA VAL A 461 35.03 -21.67 18.12
C VAL A 461 35.77 -20.64 17.28
N HIS A 462 35.56 -20.65 15.98
CA HIS A 462 36.06 -19.59 15.09
C HIS A 462 35.20 -18.33 15.19
N ALA A 463 35.82 -17.14 15.14
CA ALA A 463 35.13 -15.86 15.19
C ALA A 463 34.03 -15.76 14.13
N GLU A 464 34.24 -16.33 12.94
CA GLU A 464 33.26 -16.39 11.87
C GLU A 464 32.01 -17.21 12.27
N TRP A 465 32.20 -18.30 13.02
CA TRP A 465 31.09 -19.14 13.50
C TRP A 465 30.30 -18.45 14.64
N LEU A 466 30.99 -17.67 15.47
CA LEU A 466 30.37 -16.83 16.48
C LEU A 466 29.62 -15.67 15.85
N ALA A 467 30.18 -15.03 14.81
CA ALA A 467 29.52 -14.00 14.02
C ALA A 467 28.28 -14.54 13.32
N ASP A 468 28.30 -15.74 12.73
CA ASP A 468 27.14 -16.39 12.12
C ASP A 468 26.03 -16.68 13.15
N ARG A 469 26.41 -16.95 14.39
CA ARG A 469 25.47 -17.19 15.49
C ARG A 469 24.94 -15.90 16.11
N HIS A 470 25.71 -14.81 16.02
CA HIS A 470 25.36 -13.45 16.41
C HIS A 470 24.83 -12.61 15.25
N GLU A 471 24.66 -13.20 14.07
CA GLU A 471 23.98 -12.50 12.99
C GLU A 471 22.70 -11.92 13.58
N THR A 472 22.70 -10.58 13.76
CA THR A 472 21.61 -9.84 14.39
C THR A 472 20.38 -10.11 13.54
N ARG A 473 19.52 -11.01 14.01
CA ARG A 473 18.25 -11.27 13.36
C ARG A 473 17.50 -9.98 13.29
N ASP A 474 16.97 -9.75 12.14
CA ASP A 474 16.15 -8.57 11.89
C ASP A 474 14.89 -8.66 12.77
N HIS A 475 14.93 -7.98 13.91
CA HIS A 475 13.82 -7.92 14.88
C HIS A 475 12.65 -7.06 14.38
N ARG A 476 12.80 -6.46 13.19
CA ARG A 476 11.75 -5.66 12.58
C ARG A 476 10.55 -6.54 12.23
N SER A 477 9.36 -5.99 12.41
CA SER A 477 8.12 -6.59 11.93
C SER A 477 8.19 -6.84 10.42
N LEU A 478 7.28 -7.67 9.90
CA LEU A 478 7.18 -7.89 8.46
C LEU A 478 6.96 -6.56 7.73
N ALA A 479 6.12 -5.68 8.26
CA ALA A 479 5.83 -4.37 7.70
C ALA A 479 7.10 -3.52 7.61
N GLU A 480 7.87 -3.39 8.71
CA GLU A 480 9.11 -2.62 8.75
C GLU A 480 10.19 -3.17 7.82
N ARG A 481 10.24 -4.48 7.59
CA ARG A 481 11.15 -5.08 6.60
C ARG A 481 10.73 -4.77 5.18
N ALA A 482 9.44 -4.88 4.90
CA ALA A 482 8.88 -4.63 3.57
C ALA A 482 8.99 -3.15 3.16
N GLU A 483 8.89 -2.22 4.11
CA GLU A 483 9.03 -0.77 3.86
C GLU A 483 10.43 -0.37 3.41
N VAL A 484 11.47 -1.06 3.87
CA VAL A 484 12.86 -0.74 3.52
C VAL A 484 13.41 -1.55 2.35
N ASP A 485 12.69 -2.56 1.90
CA ASP A 485 13.10 -3.44 0.81
C ASP A 485 12.32 -3.15 -0.47
N ARG A 486 12.98 -2.49 -1.42
CA ARG A 486 12.39 -2.22 -2.74
C ARG A 486 12.01 -3.50 -3.50
N GLU A 487 12.69 -4.59 -3.29
CA GLU A 487 12.45 -5.86 -3.99
C GLU A 487 11.44 -6.76 -3.26
N TRP A 488 10.90 -6.29 -2.13
CA TRP A 488 9.91 -7.06 -1.38
C TRP A 488 8.70 -7.43 -2.23
N VAL A 489 8.36 -8.72 -2.19
CA VAL A 489 7.23 -9.31 -2.92
C VAL A 489 6.11 -9.64 -1.96
N TYR A 490 4.98 -8.96 -2.15
CA TYR A 490 3.79 -9.21 -1.36
C TYR A 490 3.00 -10.43 -1.84
N GLY A 491 2.41 -11.15 -0.90
CA GLY A 491 1.55 -12.31 -1.18
C GLY A 491 0.18 -11.93 -1.74
N HIS A 492 -0.29 -10.73 -1.40
CA HIS A 492 -1.52 -10.12 -1.91
C HIS A 492 -1.40 -8.60 -1.88
N VAL A 493 -1.98 -7.94 -2.88
CA VAL A 493 -2.04 -6.47 -2.94
C VAL A 493 -3.49 -6.03 -3.01
N VAL A 494 -3.85 -5.09 -2.17
CA VAL A 494 -5.16 -4.44 -2.16
C VAL A 494 -4.97 -2.99 -2.59
N VAL A 495 -5.77 -2.54 -3.55
CA VAL A 495 -5.72 -1.16 -4.05
C VAL A 495 -7.08 -0.55 -3.88
N ASP A 496 -7.17 0.54 -3.11
CA ASP A 496 -8.39 1.32 -3.01
C ASP A 496 -8.30 2.61 -3.83
N GLU A 497 -9.45 3.11 -4.31
CA GLU A 497 -9.58 4.23 -5.24
C GLU A 497 -8.70 4.06 -6.50
N ALA A 498 -8.62 2.83 -6.99
CA ALA A 498 -7.71 2.39 -8.02
C ALA A 498 -7.87 3.12 -9.37
N GLN A 499 -9.00 3.79 -9.62
CA GLN A 499 -9.20 4.62 -10.79
C GLN A 499 -8.28 5.86 -10.84
N GLU A 500 -7.64 6.21 -9.73
CA GLU A 500 -6.66 7.31 -9.69
C GLU A 500 -5.26 6.91 -10.17
N LEU A 501 -4.97 5.61 -10.23
CA LEU A 501 -3.66 5.11 -10.56
C LEU A 501 -3.33 5.26 -12.05
N SER A 502 -2.12 5.75 -12.31
CA SER A 502 -1.52 5.87 -13.64
C SER A 502 -1.00 4.52 -14.17
N GLU A 503 -0.64 4.47 -15.45
CA GLU A 503 0.01 3.29 -16.05
C GLU A 503 1.34 2.95 -15.36
N MET A 504 2.08 3.96 -14.90
CA MET A 504 3.33 3.77 -14.18
C MET A 504 3.12 3.26 -12.75
N ASP A 505 2.06 3.69 -12.04
CA ASP A 505 1.70 3.14 -10.74
C ASP A 505 1.36 1.64 -10.84
N TRP A 506 0.56 1.26 -11.85
CA TRP A 506 0.28 -0.14 -12.12
C TRP A 506 1.54 -0.96 -12.36
N ARG A 507 2.52 -0.40 -13.04
CA ARG A 507 3.79 -1.08 -13.32
C ARG A 507 4.55 -1.41 -12.03
N VAL A 508 4.61 -0.48 -11.07
CA VAL A 508 5.21 -0.70 -9.75
C VAL A 508 4.45 -1.79 -9.00
N LEU A 509 3.13 -1.67 -8.88
CA LEU A 509 2.31 -2.62 -8.13
C LEU A 509 2.40 -4.04 -8.71
N MET A 510 2.46 -4.17 -10.02
CA MET A 510 2.63 -5.46 -10.69
C MET A 510 4.01 -6.08 -10.42
N ARG A 511 5.06 -5.29 -10.21
CA ARG A 511 6.36 -5.80 -9.74
C ARG A 511 6.31 -6.27 -8.30
N ARG A 512 5.62 -5.52 -7.42
CA ARG A 512 5.45 -5.88 -6.01
C ARG A 512 4.59 -7.12 -5.79
N CYS A 513 3.79 -7.55 -6.77
CA CYS A 513 2.95 -8.75 -6.69
C CYS A 513 3.09 -9.64 -7.95
N PRO A 514 4.20 -10.34 -8.15
CA PRO A 514 4.41 -11.22 -9.29
C PRO A 514 3.37 -12.34 -9.40
N SER A 515 2.80 -12.77 -8.27
CA SER A 515 1.71 -13.76 -8.22
C SER A 515 0.40 -13.26 -8.83
N ARG A 516 0.26 -11.95 -9.05
CA ARG A 516 -0.96 -11.29 -9.50
C ARG A 516 -2.17 -11.55 -8.60
N SER A 517 -1.93 -11.85 -7.32
CA SER A 517 -2.99 -11.98 -6.33
C SER A 517 -3.37 -10.58 -5.84
N MET A 518 -4.43 -10.00 -6.43
CA MET A 518 -4.79 -8.61 -6.16
C MET A 518 -6.30 -8.45 -5.94
N THR A 519 -6.65 -7.53 -5.05
CA THR A 519 -8.02 -7.01 -4.90
C THR A 519 -7.99 -5.51 -5.21
N ILE A 520 -8.64 -5.14 -6.29
CA ILE A 520 -8.67 -3.78 -6.82
C ILE A 520 -10.08 -3.24 -6.60
N VAL A 521 -10.24 -2.17 -5.84
CA VAL A 521 -11.53 -1.53 -5.66
C VAL A 521 -11.50 -0.11 -6.19
N GLY A 522 -12.57 0.30 -6.86
CA GLY A 522 -12.63 1.62 -7.48
C GLY A 522 -14.01 1.99 -8.02
N ASP A 523 -14.08 3.21 -8.50
CA ASP A 523 -15.25 3.78 -9.16
C ASP A 523 -14.77 4.69 -10.30
N ARG A 524 -14.88 4.26 -11.54
CA ARG A 524 -14.41 5.02 -12.71
C ARG A 524 -15.08 6.37 -12.86
N ALA A 525 -16.35 6.48 -12.44
CA ALA A 525 -17.08 7.73 -12.48
C ALA A 525 -16.55 8.79 -11.48
N GLN A 526 -15.82 8.35 -10.44
CA GLN A 526 -15.12 9.21 -9.48
C GLN A 526 -13.68 9.53 -9.88
N ARG A 527 -13.22 9.16 -11.08
CA ARG A 527 -11.87 9.43 -11.54
C ARG A 527 -11.66 10.94 -11.71
N GLN A 528 -10.67 11.48 -11.02
CA GLN A 528 -10.28 12.89 -11.09
C GLN A 528 -8.94 13.10 -11.81
N SER A 529 -8.08 12.09 -11.82
CA SER A 529 -6.81 12.14 -12.52
C SER A 529 -6.99 11.85 -14.01
N GLU A 530 -6.50 12.72 -14.88
CA GLU A 530 -6.51 12.49 -16.34
C GLU A 530 -5.69 11.28 -16.75
N CYS A 531 -4.55 11.04 -16.07
CA CYS A 531 -3.72 9.86 -16.27
C CYS A 531 -4.22 8.63 -15.51
N GLY A 532 -5.32 8.74 -14.76
CA GLY A 532 -5.89 7.63 -14.01
C GLY A 532 -6.57 6.59 -14.90
N THR A 533 -6.89 5.45 -14.31
CA THR A 533 -7.48 4.30 -15.00
C THR A 533 -8.93 4.60 -15.44
N ALA A 534 -9.13 4.77 -16.73
CA ALA A 534 -10.45 4.94 -17.32
C ALA A 534 -11.10 3.60 -17.72
N ASP A 535 -10.30 2.57 -17.98
CA ASP A 535 -10.74 1.24 -18.38
C ASP A 535 -9.86 0.17 -17.72
N TRP A 536 -10.48 -0.76 -17.00
CA TRP A 536 -9.77 -1.83 -16.29
C TRP A 536 -9.07 -2.81 -17.24
N GLY A 537 -9.69 -3.12 -18.39
CA GLY A 537 -9.12 -4.02 -19.39
C GLY A 537 -7.84 -3.45 -19.98
N ARG A 538 -7.82 -2.13 -20.26
CA ARG A 538 -6.63 -1.43 -20.74
C ARG A 538 -5.52 -1.38 -19.69
N ALA A 539 -5.85 -1.08 -18.44
CA ALA A 539 -4.88 -0.96 -17.36
C ALA A 539 -4.25 -2.33 -16.98
N LEU A 540 -5.07 -3.39 -16.93
CA LEU A 540 -4.66 -4.70 -16.46
C LEU A 540 -4.20 -5.63 -17.60
N GLY A 541 -4.68 -5.40 -18.84
CA GLY A 541 -4.40 -6.24 -20.01
C GLY A 541 -2.92 -6.55 -20.24
N PRO A 542 -2.00 -5.56 -20.16
CA PRO A 542 -0.56 -5.80 -20.35
C PRO A 542 0.05 -6.80 -19.35
N TYR A 543 -0.58 -7.02 -18.20
CA TYR A 543 -0.04 -7.82 -17.10
C TYR A 543 -0.75 -9.16 -16.90
N VAL A 544 -2.06 -9.23 -17.15
CA VAL A 544 -2.89 -10.41 -16.86
C VAL A 544 -3.77 -10.84 -18.02
N ALA A 545 -3.75 -10.12 -19.13
CA ALA A 545 -4.66 -10.28 -20.27
C ALA A 545 -6.13 -10.24 -19.81
N ASP A 546 -6.91 -11.28 -20.06
CA ASP A 546 -8.30 -11.43 -19.64
C ASP A 546 -8.48 -12.23 -18.32
N ARG A 547 -7.38 -12.57 -17.65
CA ARG A 547 -7.40 -13.40 -16.43
C ARG A 547 -7.68 -12.56 -15.17
N TRP A 548 -8.80 -11.86 -15.15
CA TRP A 548 -9.29 -11.11 -14.00
C TRP A 548 -10.80 -11.26 -13.88
N VAL A 549 -11.29 -11.06 -12.68
CA VAL A 549 -12.71 -11.19 -12.35
C VAL A 549 -13.26 -9.81 -12.00
N HIS A 550 -14.39 -9.44 -12.60
CA HIS A 550 -15.11 -8.21 -12.29
C HIS A 550 -16.34 -8.51 -11.45
N ARG A 551 -16.56 -7.72 -10.41
CA ARG A 551 -17.76 -7.73 -9.56
C ARG A 551 -18.23 -6.30 -9.35
N THR A 552 -19.54 -6.09 -9.37
CA THR A 552 -20.14 -4.79 -9.14
C THR A 552 -20.99 -4.84 -7.87
N LEU A 553 -20.79 -3.87 -6.98
CA LEU A 553 -21.66 -3.65 -5.82
C LEU A 553 -22.74 -2.63 -6.21
N THR A 554 -23.99 -3.00 -6.03
CA THR A 554 -25.14 -2.26 -6.57
C THR A 554 -25.95 -1.51 -5.53
N VAL A 555 -25.73 -1.79 -4.24
CA VAL A 555 -26.52 -1.25 -3.14
C VAL A 555 -25.71 -0.22 -2.36
N ASN A 556 -26.25 1.01 -2.24
CA ASN A 556 -25.67 2.07 -1.41
C ASN A 556 -26.25 2.01 0.01
N TYR A 557 -25.36 1.83 0.97
CA TYR A 557 -25.69 1.74 2.39
C TYR A 557 -25.40 3.04 3.15
N ARG A 558 -24.78 4.03 2.52
CA ARG A 558 -24.24 5.21 3.15
C ARG A 558 -25.12 6.44 3.03
N SER A 559 -25.28 6.91 1.80
CA SER A 559 -26.02 8.12 1.52
C SER A 559 -27.50 7.85 1.35
N THR A 560 -28.34 8.84 1.65
CA THR A 560 -29.79 8.73 1.46
C THR A 560 -30.16 8.78 -0.02
N GLU A 561 -31.38 8.32 -0.36
CA GLU A 561 -31.86 8.30 -1.73
C GLU A 561 -31.93 9.71 -2.31
N GLU A 562 -32.31 10.69 -1.48
CA GLU A 562 -32.47 12.10 -1.86
C GLU A 562 -31.12 12.71 -2.26
N ILE A 563 -30.04 12.42 -1.51
CA ILE A 563 -28.68 12.85 -1.84
C ILE A 563 -28.22 12.19 -3.14
N MET A 564 -28.47 10.89 -3.30
CA MET A 564 -28.05 10.15 -4.50
C MET A 564 -28.85 10.57 -5.74
N THR A 565 -30.09 10.95 -5.60
CA THR A 565 -30.90 11.52 -6.70
C THR A 565 -30.30 12.82 -7.23
N LEU A 566 -29.90 13.72 -6.33
CA LEU A 566 -29.18 14.95 -6.74
C LEU A 566 -27.83 14.64 -7.38
N ALA A 567 -27.08 13.68 -6.85
CA ALA A 567 -25.76 13.32 -7.38
C ALA A 567 -25.84 12.57 -8.73
N ALA A 568 -26.97 11.96 -9.07
CA ALA A 568 -27.13 11.18 -10.30
C ALA A 568 -26.95 12.02 -11.58
N GLU A 569 -27.31 13.31 -11.57
CA GLU A 569 -27.06 14.22 -12.69
C GLU A 569 -25.55 14.37 -12.95
N SER A 570 -24.77 14.58 -11.89
CA SER A 570 -23.30 14.68 -12.00
C SER A 570 -22.66 13.35 -12.41
N LEU A 571 -23.23 12.22 -12.01
CA LEU A 571 -22.81 10.89 -12.44
C LEU A 571 -23.00 10.71 -13.95
N ALA A 572 -24.18 11.04 -14.46
CA ALA A 572 -24.49 10.90 -15.88
C ALA A 572 -23.61 11.79 -16.77
N GLU A 573 -23.20 12.97 -16.28
CA GLU A 573 -22.24 13.84 -16.95
C GLU A 573 -20.81 13.27 -16.91
N ALA A 574 -20.39 12.65 -15.79
CA ALA A 574 -19.05 12.11 -15.60
C ALA A 574 -18.84 10.78 -16.35
N ASP A 575 -19.82 9.90 -16.30
CA ASP A 575 -19.85 8.60 -17.00
C ASP A 575 -21.29 8.26 -17.42
N PRO A 576 -21.66 8.50 -18.67
CA PRO A 576 -23.00 8.20 -19.20
C PRO A 576 -23.37 6.70 -19.16
N THR A 577 -22.41 5.82 -18.94
CA THR A 577 -22.62 4.36 -18.88
C THR A 577 -22.79 3.85 -17.45
N ALA A 578 -22.49 4.69 -16.46
CA ALA A 578 -22.59 4.31 -15.06
C ALA A 578 -24.05 4.24 -14.60
N VAL A 579 -24.34 3.21 -13.82
CA VAL A 579 -25.65 3.03 -13.20
C VAL A 579 -25.55 3.45 -11.73
N PRO A 580 -26.36 4.41 -11.27
CA PRO A 580 -26.34 4.82 -9.88
C PRO A 580 -26.73 3.65 -8.95
N PRO A 581 -26.07 3.48 -7.82
CA PRO A 581 -26.43 2.44 -6.87
C PRO A 581 -27.77 2.75 -6.17
N THR A 582 -28.53 1.71 -5.85
CA THR A 582 -29.82 1.85 -5.15
C THR A 582 -29.58 2.12 -3.67
N SER A 583 -30.06 3.23 -3.13
CA SER A 583 -29.97 3.55 -1.70
C SER A 583 -30.97 2.75 -0.86
N VAL A 584 -30.53 2.30 0.30
CA VAL A 584 -31.39 1.64 1.30
C VAL A 584 -31.90 2.58 2.39
N ARG A 585 -31.40 3.85 2.37
CA ARG A 585 -31.72 4.87 3.35
C ARG A 585 -32.52 6.00 2.71
N HIS A 586 -33.46 6.53 3.48
CA HIS A 586 -34.16 7.77 3.20
C HIS A 586 -33.78 8.82 4.24
N GLY A 587 -33.84 10.11 3.88
CA GLY A 587 -33.46 11.20 4.76
C GLY A 587 -34.09 12.54 4.36
N GLU A 588 -33.44 13.62 4.74
CA GLU A 588 -33.88 14.96 4.39
C GLU A 588 -33.47 15.30 2.96
N GLU A 589 -34.31 16.08 2.27
CA GLU A 589 -33.99 16.63 0.95
C GLU A 589 -32.78 17.57 1.05
N PRO A 590 -31.86 17.55 0.08
CA PRO A 590 -30.78 18.53 0.01
C PRO A 590 -31.33 19.96 -0.08
N TRP A 591 -30.72 20.85 0.69
CA TRP A 591 -31.12 22.25 0.68
C TRP A 591 -30.13 23.13 -0.09
N PHE A 592 -30.61 24.26 -0.60
CA PHE A 592 -29.89 25.17 -1.50
C PHE A 592 -29.88 26.60 -0.92
N ALA A 593 -28.73 27.27 -1.03
CA ALA A 593 -28.62 28.71 -0.70
C ALA A 593 -27.74 29.45 -1.71
N THR A 594 -27.97 30.75 -1.79
CA THR A 594 -27.10 31.67 -2.54
C THR A 594 -26.68 32.78 -1.60
N VAL A 595 -25.39 33.03 -1.48
CA VAL A 595 -24.80 34.07 -0.63
C VAL A 595 -24.09 35.09 -1.53
N ALA A 596 -24.21 36.38 -1.18
CA ALA A 596 -23.61 37.46 -1.96
C ALA A 596 -22.23 37.87 -1.43
N GLU A 597 -22.00 37.74 -0.13
CA GLU A 597 -20.81 38.20 0.56
C GLU A 597 -20.18 37.11 1.44
N ALA A 598 -18.86 37.21 1.67
CA ALA A 598 -18.10 36.23 2.51
C ALA A 598 -18.64 36.15 3.94
N GLY A 599 -19.08 37.25 4.55
CA GLY A 599 -19.63 37.24 5.91
C GLY A 599 -20.97 36.49 6.04
N GLU A 600 -21.80 36.49 4.98
CA GLU A 600 -23.00 35.66 4.92
C GLU A 600 -22.65 34.17 4.86
N LEU A 601 -21.59 33.82 4.12
CA LEU A 601 -21.12 32.48 4.02
C LEU A 601 -20.62 31.93 5.38
N GLU A 602 -19.85 32.74 6.12
CA GLU A 602 -19.38 32.35 7.46
C GLU A 602 -20.56 32.12 8.42
N SER A 603 -21.55 32.99 8.39
CA SER A 603 -22.78 32.87 9.18
C SER A 603 -23.55 31.60 8.81
N LEU A 604 -23.70 31.31 7.52
CA LEU A 604 -24.37 30.11 7.02
C LEU A 604 -23.63 28.84 7.41
N ILE A 605 -22.29 28.82 7.33
CA ILE A 605 -21.45 27.69 7.78
C ILE A 605 -21.65 27.44 9.27
N ALA A 606 -21.68 28.51 10.10
CA ALA A 606 -21.88 28.40 11.54
C ALA A 606 -23.28 27.85 11.88
N GLU A 607 -24.30 28.26 11.16
CA GLU A 607 -25.67 27.81 11.34
C GLU A 607 -25.88 26.36 10.85
N ALA A 608 -25.24 25.97 9.75
CA ALA A 608 -25.32 24.64 9.18
C ALA A 608 -24.58 23.58 10.02
N ARG A 609 -23.68 23.99 10.91
CA ARG A 609 -22.88 23.06 11.72
C ARG A 609 -23.75 22.37 12.77
N PRO A 610 -23.82 21.02 12.76
CA PRO A 610 -24.60 20.26 13.74
C PRO A 610 -23.99 20.34 15.16
N GLN A 611 -24.81 20.05 16.17
CA GLN A 611 -24.33 19.91 17.56
C GLN A 611 -23.57 18.59 17.77
N ASP A 612 -23.99 17.53 17.05
CA ASP A 612 -23.40 16.19 17.14
C ASP A 612 -23.09 15.66 15.72
N GLY A 613 -22.02 14.87 15.60
CA GLY A 613 -21.59 14.26 14.37
C GLY A 613 -20.48 15.02 13.64
N THR A 614 -20.10 14.52 12.48
CA THR A 614 -19.02 15.06 11.64
C THR A 614 -19.57 16.07 10.62
N PHE A 615 -18.87 17.17 10.44
CA PHE A 615 -19.25 18.23 9.51
C PHE A 615 -18.08 18.62 8.60
N ALA A 616 -18.36 18.78 7.29
CA ALA A 616 -17.38 19.22 6.33
C ALA A 616 -17.91 20.33 5.41
N VAL A 617 -17.01 21.23 5.02
CA VAL A 617 -17.23 22.23 3.98
C VAL A 617 -16.31 21.91 2.81
N ILE A 618 -16.87 21.51 1.67
CA ILE A 618 -16.12 21.14 0.47
C ILE A 618 -16.21 22.25 -0.56
N THR A 619 -15.05 22.70 -1.03
CA THR A 619 -14.92 23.81 -1.97
C THR A 619 -13.99 23.44 -3.12
N PRO A 620 -14.08 24.08 -4.31
CA PRO A 620 -13.15 23.80 -5.42
C PRO A 620 -11.68 24.03 -5.04
N ASP A 621 -11.38 25.14 -4.36
CA ASP A 621 -10.02 25.63 -4.14
C ASP A 621 -9.65 25.80 -2.65
N GLY A 622 -10.48 25.31 -1.71
CA GLY A 622 -10.30 25.54 -0.26
C GLY A 622 -9.48 24.47 0.45
N PRO A 623 -9.51 24.48 1.78
CA PRO A 623 -8.76 23.52 2.61
C PRO A 623 -9.16 22.06 2.38
N LEU A 624 -10.47 21.83 2.13
CA LEU A 624 -11.00 20.52 1.78
C LEU A 624 -11.61 20.56 0.38
N THR A 625 -10.87 20.07 -0.58
CA THR A 625 -11.31 19.90 -1.98
C THR A 625 -11.95 18.52 -2.16
N PRO A 626 -12.72 18.28 -3.25
CA PRO A 626 -13.25 16.97 -3.58
C PRO A 626 -12.16 15.87 -3.56
N LYS A 627 -10.97 16.17 -4.07
CA LYS A 627 -9.83 15.27 -4.09
C LYS A 627 -9.36 14.87 -2.69
N ARG A 628 -9.27 15.84 -1.77
CA ARG A 628 -8.86 15.58 -0.37
C ARG A 628 -9.96 14.91 0.44
N ALA A 629 -11.23 15.11 0.08
CA ALA A 629 -12.39 14.47 0.70
C ALA A 629 -12.62 13.04 0.21
N LYS A 630 -11.85 12.57 -0.78
CA LYS A 630 -11.99 11.23 -1.34
C LYS A 630 -11.64 10.16 -0.32
N GLY A 631 -12.47 9.10 -0.27
CA GLY A 631 -12.31 7.99 0.68
C GLY A 631 -12.83 8.27 2.11
N VAL A 632 -13.14 9.53 2.46
CA VAL A 632 -13.73 9.88 3.76
C VAL A 632 -15.20 10.27 3.63
N GLU A 633 -15.91 10.30 4.75
CA GLU A 633 -17.35 10.58 4.80
C GLU A 633 -17.71 11.42 6.04
N PHE A 634 -18.78 12.18 5.93
CA PHE A 634 -19.24 13.08 6.99
C PHE A 634 -20.76 12.97 7.16
N ASP A 635 -21.25 13.22 8.37
CA ASP A 635 -22.70 13.22 8.60
C ASP A 635 -23.37 14.35 7.82
N ASP A 636 -22.87 15.56 7.96
CA ASP A 636 -23.38 16.74 7.31
C ASP A 636 -22.30 17.39 6.44
N VAL A 637 -22.64 17.72 5.19
CA VAL A 637 -21.73 18.35 4.22
C VAL A 637 -22.34 19.61 3.62
N LEU A 638 -21.50 20.63 3.52
CA LEU A 638 -21.80 21.84 2.76
C LEU A 638 -20.89 21.91 1.53
N VAL A 639 -21.46 21.86 0.34
CA VAL A 639 -20.73 21.98 -0.92
C VAL A 639 -20.88 23.39 -1.44
N ILE A 640 -19.75 24.10 -1.62
CA ILE A 640 -19.72 25.49 -2.07
C ILE A 640 -19.29 25.53 -3.55
N ASP A 641 -20.01 26.28 -4.36
CA ASP A 641 -19.77 26.51 -5.77
C ASP A 641 -19.53 25.20 -6.58
N PRO A 642 -20.44 24.22 -6.53
CA PRO A 642 -20.27 22.98 -7.28
C PRO A 642 -20.21 23.18 -8.80
N HIS A 643 -20.71 24.29 -9.32
CA HIS A 643 -20.62 24.64 -10.74
C HIS A 643 -19.19 24.92 -11.23
N ARG A 644 -18.24 25.20 -10.31
CA ARG A 644 -16.81 25.37 -10.61
C ARG A 644 -16.05 24.05 -10.58
N MET A 645 -16.69 22.97 -10.18
CA MET A 645 -16.13 21.63 -10.12
C MET A 645 -16.38 20.87 -11.42
N THR A 646 -15.47 20.00 -11.81
CA THR A 646 -15.75 19.02 -12.88
C THR A 646 -16.89 18.08 -12.48
N PRO A 647 -17.58 17.41 -13.42
CA PRO A 647 -18.65 16.48 -13.09
C PRO A 647 -18.23 15.39 -12.08
N ALA A 648 -17.03 14.83 -12.23
CA ALA A 648 -16.49 13.82 -11.32
C ALA A 648 -16.21 14.39 -9.91
N GLU A 649 -15.63 15.59 -9.82
CA GLU A 649 -15.41 16.28 -8.53
C GLU A 649 -16.72 16.61 -7.82
N ARG A 650 -17.69 17.11 -8.56
CA ARG A 650 -19.04 17.42 -8.06
C ARG A 650 -19.73 16.17 -7.55
N TYR A 651 -19.67 15.07 -8.30
CA TYR A 651 -20.20 13.78 -7.87
C TYR A 651 -19.53 13.30 -6.56
N VAL A 652 -18.21 13.41 -6.47
CA VAL A 652 -17.49 13.09 -5.21
C VAL A 652 -17.96 14.00 -4.08
N ALA A 653 -18.01 15.32 -4.26
CA ALA A 653 -18.37 16.27 -3.21
C ALA A 653 -19.79 16.02 -2.66
N LEU A 654 -20.78 15.85 -3.53
CA LEU A 654 -22.17 15.63 -3.16
C LEU A 654 -22.35 14.31 -2.39
N THR A 655 -21.61 13.26 -2.76
CA THR A 655 -21.73 11.92 -2.17
C THR A 655 -20.90 11.71 -0.90
N ARG A 656 -20.25 12.76 -0.36
CA ARG A 656 -19.57 12.68 0.96
C ARG A 656 -20.54 12.78 2.13
N ALA A 657 -21.74 13.34 1.91
CA ALA A 657 -22.77 13.43 2.92
C ALA A 657 -23.47 12.08 3.14
N THR A 658 -23.72 11.78 4.42
CA THR A 658 -24.43 10.56 4.82
C THR A 658 -25.81 10.85 5.42
N ARG A 659 -26.02 12.07 5.91
CA ARG A 659 -27.27 12.50 6.56
C ARG A 659 -27.86 13.76 5.92
N ARG A 660 -27.12 14.88 5.89
CA ARG A 660 -27.61 16.15 5.40
C ARG A 660 -26.65 16.77 4.38
N LEU A 661 -27.19 17.33 3.32
CA LEU A 661 -26.41 17.99 2.26
C LEU A 661 -26.94 19.41 2.02
N GLY A 662 -26.06 20.38 2.13
CA GLY A 662 -26.29 21.76 1.70
C GLY A 662 -25.46 22.09 0.46
N VAL A 663 -26.07 22.80 -0.48
CA VAL A 663 -25.42 23.27 -1.71
C VAL A 663 -25.50 24.79 -1.75
N VAL A 664 -24.35 25.45 -1.77
CA VAL A 664 -24.26 26.92 -1.71
C VAL A 664 -23.59 27.44 -2.94
N ARG A 665 -24.16 28.52 -3.51
CA ARG A 665 -23.55 29.29 -4.58
C ARG A 665 -23.14 30.65 -4.05
N ILE A 666 -21.94 31.10 -4.40
CA ILE A 666 -21.50 32.46 -4.12
C ILE A 666 -21.84 33.30 -5.34
N GLY A 667 -22.79 34.25 -5.17
CA GLY A 667 -23.19 35.18 -6.21
C GLY A 667 -22.09 36.18 -6.46
N GLY A 668 -21.24 35.96 -7.48
CA GLY A 668 -20.36 36.99 -8.01
C GLY A 668 -21.19 38.06 -8.72
N GLY A 669 -21.04 39.33 -8.35
CA GLY A 669 -21.64 40.46 -9.07
C GLY A 669 -21.13 40.57 -10.51
N GLY A 670 -21.79 39.92 -11.45
CA GLY A 670 -21.50 39.94 -12.87
C GLY A 670 -22.77 39.69 -13.68
N ARG A 671 -23.26 40.71 -14.35
CA ARG A 671 -24.42 40.70 -15.24
C ARG A 671 -24.32 39.66 -16.35
N GLY A 672 -25.37 38.91 -16.55
CA GLY A 672 -25.67 38.34 -17.87
C GLY A 672 -26.15 36.87 -17.86
N GLY A 673 -27.43 36.67 -18.23
CA GLY A 673 -27.92 35.45 -18.80
C GLY A 673 -28.74 34.59 -17.82
N GLY A 674 -30.05 34.89 -17.72
CA GLY A 674 -31.00 34.01 -17.06
C GLY A 674 -31.19 32.71 -17.86
N GLU A 675 -31.04 31.60 -17.18
CA GLU A 675 -31.81 30.40 -17.45
C GLU A 675 -32.38 29.90 -16.13
N VAL A 676 -33.66 30.06 -16.03
CA VAL A 676 -34.51 29.57 -14.96
C VAL A 676 -34.55 28.05 -15.12
N MET A 677 -33.90 27.33 -14.25
CA MET A 677 -34.21 25.91 -14.06
C MET A 677 -35.50 25.81 -13.24
N GLY A 678 -36.49 25.20 -13.87
CA GLY A 678 -37.86 25.17 -13.43
C GLY A 678 -38.09 24.57 -12.06
N GLU A 679 -38.99 25.20 -11.33
CA GLU A 679 -39.78 24.64 -10.26
C GLU A 679 -40.39 23.28 -10.70
N ARG A 680 -39.98 22.23 -10.03
CA ARG A 680 -40.85 21.07 -9.74
C ARG A 680 -40.41 20.43 -8.44
#